data_bd7b45a741ecc8bdcdc78c92a2e38b2a
#
_entry.id   bd7b45a741ecc8bdcdc78c92a2e38b2a
#
_cell.length_a   1.000
_cell.length_b   1.000
_cell.length_c   1.000
_cell.angle_alpha   90.00
_cell.angle_beta   90.00
_cell.angle_gamma   90.00
#
_symmetry.space_group_name_H-M   'P 1'
#
loop_
_entity.id
_entity.type
_entity.pdbx_description
1 polymer ?
#
loop_
_entity_poly.entity_id
_entity_poly.type
_entity_poly.pdbx_seq_one_letter_code
_entity_poly.pdbx_strand_id
1 'polypeptide(L)'
;MAKSNEPMASEDLNHILKARRDKLSELQAANNDPFFITKYDVDKHSADIKDNFDELDGKSVKIAGRLMSKRVMGKASFCHVQDLKGRIQAYVARDSVGEDEYKAFKKLDIGDIVGVTGEVFKTQTGEISLHTTKVELLSKSLKPLPEKFHGLTDTDTRYRQRYVDLIMNEDVKDTFIKRSKIITEIRKFLDGQGFIEVETPMLVSNAGGAAARPFNTHFNALNEDVKLRISLELYLKRLIVGGLERVYEIGRVFRNEGVDTRHNPEFTLMELYQAYTDYHGMMDLTENMFRYLAEKVCGTTTIPYAEAMIDLGKPFERITMVEAIKKYSGIDFDQIETTEEAKALAKEKGIEFEERHSRGDIINLFFEEFVEEKLIQPTFVMDHPIEVSPLTKKKPSDPRYVERFELFIYGREMANAYSELNDPIDQRERFQAQEEAFAAGDEEANHTDEDFLNALEIGMPPTGGIGYGIDRLVMLLTNSPAIRDVLLFPTMKSLDKPANAGNEEATDSNTGFFTPNEKIDFSNVKIEPLFEESVDFETFSKSDFRAVKVKNCVAVPKSKKLLQFTLDDGTGKDRTILSGIHEFYEPEELVGKTLIAITNLPPRAMMGIESCGMLLSAVNELKEGEGEELHLIMVDNHIPAGAKLY
;
A
#
# COMPACT_ATOMS: atom_id res chain seq x y z
N MET A 1 41.26 -11.45 -12.68
CA MET A 1 41.28 -10.50 -11.57
C MET A 1 39.97 -9.78 -11.59
N ALA A 2 39.03 -10.19 -10.74
CA ALA A 2 37.71 -9.56 -10.58
C ALA A 2 37.93 -8.25 -9.79
N LYS A 3 37.55 -7.12 -10.37
CA LYS A 3 37.48 -5.86 -9.64
C LYS A 3 36.28 -5.91 -8.73
N SER A 4 36.48 -5.70 -7.44
CA SER A 4 35.49 -5.60 -6.40
C SER A 4 34.49 -4.50 -6.72
N ASN A 5 33.20 -4.83 -6.66
CA ASN A 5 32.08 -3.90 -6.72
C ASN A 5 31.98 -3.12 -5.39
N GLU A 6 32.68 -2.01 -5.28
CA GLU A 6 32.35 -1.01 -4.27
C GLU A 6 31.36 0.00 -4.88
N PRO A 7 30.32 0.44 -4.15
CA PRO A 7 29.48 1.54 -4.59
C PRO A 7 30.36 2.77 -4.81
N MET A 8 30.09 3.49 -5.92
CA MET A 8 30.83 4.69 -6.32
C MET A 8 30.95 5.65 -5.13
N ALA A 9 32.17 6.07 -4.78
CA ALA A 9 32.41 6.92 -3.64
C ALA A 9 31.56 8.21 -3.73
N SER A 10 31.07 8.72 -2.62
CA SER A 10 30.18 9.90 -2.58
C SER A 10 30.80 11.14 -3.24
N GLU A 11 32.12 11.27 -3.23
CA GLU A 11 32.87 12.33 -3.89
C GLU A 11 32.82 12.22 -5.42
N ASP A 12 32.96 11.02 -5.97
CA ASP A 12 32.88 10.78 -7.42
C ASP A 12 31.48 11.06 -7.96
N LEU A 13 30.44 10.68 -7.20
CA LEU A 13 29.05 11.00 -7.55
C LEU A 13 28.82 12.52 -7.58
N ASN A 14 29.34 13.25 -6.60
CA ASN A 14 29.22 14.71 -6.54
C ASN A 14 29.91 15.40 -7.74
N HIS A 15 31.07 14.88 -8.17
CA HIS A 15 31.76 15.38 -9.37
C HIS A 15 30.93 15.16 -10.63
N ILE A 16 30.31 14.00 -10.82
CA ILE A 16 29.45 13.70 -11.97
C ILE A 16 28.21 14.59 -11.96
N LEU A 17 27.56 14.74 -10.80
CA LEU A 17 26.38 15.60 -10.67
C LEU A 17 26.71 17.06 -11.02
N LYS A 18 27.85 17.57 -10.56
CA LYS A 18 28.33 18.92 -10.89
C LYS A 18 28.62 19.06 -12.39
N ALA A 19 29.38 18.14 -12.98
CA ALA A 19 29.73 18.17 -14.39
C ALA A 19 28.50 18.18 -15.32
N ARG A 20 27.42 17.45 -14.95
CA ARG A 20 26.17 17.44 -15.72
C ARG A 20 25.40 18.76 -15.60
N ARG A 21 25.41 19.40 -14.42
CA ARG A 21 24.83 20.73 -14.22
C ARG A 21 25.61 21.81 -14.95
N ASP A 22 26.94 21.74 -14.93
CA ASP A 22 27.80 22.69 -15.67
C ASP A 22 27.52 22.60 -17.18
N LYS A 23 27.40 21.39 -17.75
CA LYS A 23 26.99 21.19 -19.16
C LYS A 23 25.61 21.78 -19.48
N LEU A 24 24.63 21.64 -18.57
CA LEU A 24 23.32 22.27 -18.74
C LEU A 24 23.45 23.80 -18.76
N SER A 25 24.21 24.37 -17.83
CA SER A 25 24.45 25.82 -17.78
C SER A 25 25.14 26.35 -19.04
N GLU A 26 26.09 25.58 -19.63
CA GLU A 26 26.69 25.90 -20.92
C GLU A 26 25.64 25.96 -22.06
N LEU A 27 24.73 24.98 -22.10
CA LEU A 27 23.66 24.92 -23.09
C LEU A 27 22.68 26.08 -22.92
N GLN A 28 22.31 26.41 -21.69
CA GLN A 28 21.43 27.55 -21.38
C GLN A 28 22.06 28.88 -21.78
N ALA A 29 23.33 29.09 -21.46
CA ALA A 29 24.08 30.28 -21.85
C ALA A 29 24.21 30.44 -23.37
N ALA A 30 24.20 29.31 -24.10
CA ALA A 30 24.21 29.28 -25.58
C ALA A 30 22.83 29.41 -26.24
N ASN A 31 21.76 29.73 -25.49
CA ASN A 31 20.36 29.71 -25.90
C ASN A 31 19.91 28.38 -26.56
N ASN A 32 20.46 27.27 -26.07
CA ASN A 32 20.14 25.92 -26.51
C ASN A 32 19.68 25.05 -25.32
N ASP A 33 18.76 25.60 -24.52
CA ASP A 33 18.21 24.92 -23.34
C ASP A 33 17.26 23.79 -23.78
N PRO A 34 17.60 22.50 -23.50
CA PRO A 34 16.75 21.40 -23.91
C PRO A 34 15.39 21.39 -23.17
N PHE A 35 15.27 22.06 -22.03
CA PHE A 35 14.02 22.12 -21.27
C PHE A 35 12.99 23.09 -21.85
N PHE A 36 13.35 23.90 -22.84
CA PHE A 36 12.40 24.71 -23.61
C PHE A 36 11.76 23.95 -24.78
N ILE A 37 12.22 22.73 -25.08
CA ILE A 37 11.62 21.91 -26.13
C ILE A 37 10.31 21.32 -25.60
N THR A 38 9.20 21.71 -26.21
CA THR A 38 7.85 21.29 -25.79
C THR A 38 7.27 20.17 -26.64
N LYS A 39 7.83 19.93 -27.85
CA LYS A 39 7.33 18.91 -28.78
C LYS A 39 8.47 18.35 -29.62
N TYR A 40 8.41 17.03 -29.88
CA TYR A 40 9.22 16.34 -30.87
C TYR A 40 8.35 15.33 -31.61
N ASP A 41 8.36 15.35 -32.93
CA ASP A 41 7.51 14.45 -33.73
C ASP A 41 8.22 13.12 -33.95
N VAL A 42 7.72 12.07 -33.26
CA VAL A 42 8.15 10.69 -33.41
C VAL A 42 7.24 9.98 -34.41
N ASP A 43 7.81 9.32 -35.42
CA ASP A 43 7.02 8.59 -36.41
C ASP A 43 7.12 7.07 -36.27
N LYS A 44 8.18 6.54 -35.65
CA LYS A 44 8.42 5.11 -35.44
C LYS A 44 9.04 4.84 -34.07
N HIS A 45 8.78 3.61 -33.55
CA HIS A 45 9.51 3.07 -32.42
C HIS A 45 10.50 2.01 -32.86
N SER A 46 11.42 1.66 -31.96
CA SER A 46 12.51 0.71 -32.24
C SER A 46 12.04 -0.65 -32.76
N ALA A 47 10.98 -1.24 -32.17
CA ALA A 47 10.42 -2.50 -32.63
C ALA A 47 9.75 -2.35 -33.99
N ASP A 48 8.99 -1.26 -34.24
CA ASP A 48 8.33 -1.01 -35.52
C ASP A 48 9.33 -0.99 -36.68
N ILE A 49 10.54 -0.46 -36.42
CA ILE A 49 11.61 -0.43 -37.41
C ILE A 49 12.21 -1.81 -37.64
N LYS A 50 12.43 -2.58 -36.57
CA LYS A 50 13.02 -3.92 -36.64
C LYS A 50 12.09 -4.93 -37.30
N ASP A 51 10.81 -4.88 -36.93
CA ASP A 51 9.79 -5.82 -37.42
C ASP A 51 9.41 -5.56 -38.89
N ASN A 52 9.54 -4.31 -39.35
CA ASN A 52 9.21 -3.91 -40.72
C ASN A 52 10.46 -3.44 -41.49
N PHE A 53 11.63 -4.05 -41.23
CA PHE A 53 12.89 -3.65 -41.82
C PHE A 53 12.84 -3.63 -43.35
N ASP A 54 12.33 -4.66 -43.98
CA ASP A 54 12.29 -4.79 -45.45
C ASP A 54 11.51 -3.65 -46.12
N GLU A 55 10.50 -3.10 -45.44
CA GLU A 55 9.73 -1.96 -45.94
C GLU A 55 10.41 -0.62 -45.63
N LEU A 56 11.22 -0.55 -44.59
CA LEU A 56 11.80 0.68 -44.06
C LEU A 56 13.26 0.87 -44.44
N ASP A 57 13.93 -0.14 -45.02
CA ASP A 57 15.32 -0.04 -45.44
C ASP A 57 15.54 1.16 -46.41
N GLY A 58 16.52 1.98 -46.10
CA GLY A 58 16.80 3.25 -46.83
C GLY A 58 15.82 4.39 -46.59
N LYS A 59 14.74 4.19 -45.81
CA LYS A 59 13.80 5.26 -45.47
C LYS A 59 14.25 6.05 -44.23
N SER A 60 14.03 7.37 -44.30
CA SER A 60 14.29 8.25 -43.16
C SER A 60 13.16 8.13 -42.16
N VAL A 61 13.51 7.98 -40.86
CA VAL A 61 12.60 7.88 -39.72
C VAL A 61 13.05 8.80 -38.59
N LYS A 62 12.09 9.17 -37.72
CA LYS A 62 12.34 9.94 -36.51
C LYS A 62 11.95 9.12 -35.28
N ILE A 63 12.90 8.91 -34.39
CA ILE A 63 12.69 8.26 -33.11
C ILE A 63 13.06 9.19 -31.95
N ALA A 64 12.50 8.95 -30.78
CA ALA A 64 12.96 9.59 -29.55
C ALA A 64 13.06 8.55 -28.43
N GLY A 65 14.01 8.77 -27.54
CA GLY A 65 14.20 7.87 -26.42
C GLY A 65 15.40 8.23 -25.56
N ARG A 66 15.71 7.35 -24.63
CA ARG A 66 16.83 7.51 -23.70
C ARG A 66 18.12 6.95 -24.27
N LEU A 67 19.18 7.73 -24.18
CA LEU A 67 20.55 7.33 -24.57
C LEU A 67 21.09 6.32 -23.53
N MET A 68 21.14 5.05 -23.89
CA MET A 68 21.54 3.97 -22.96
C MET A 68 23.01 3.55 -23.08
N SER A 69 23.60 3.81 -24.23
CA SER A 69 25.05 3.58 -24.43
C SER A 69 25.59 4.51 -25.51
N LYS A 70 26.89 4.80 -25.42
CA LYS A 70 27.58 5.62 -26.41
C LYS A 70 29.02 5.13 -26.52
N ARG A 71 29.47 4.82 -27.73
CA ARG A 71 30.86 4.43 -28.06
C ARG A 71 31.39 5.34 -29.15
N VAL A 72 32.31 6.21 -28.76
CA VAL A 72 32.98 7.16 -29.69
C VAL A 72 34.22 6.51 -30.30
N MET A 73 34.33 6.50 -31.64
CA MET A 73 35.44 5.92 -32.40
C MET A 73 35.95 6.95 -33.42
N GLY A 74 36.62 8.00 -32.93
CA GLY A 74 37.17 9.04 -33.79
C GLY A 74 36.12 9.92 -34.50
N LYS A 75 35.92 9.70 -35.81
CA LYS A 75 34.95 10.45 -36.65
C LYS A 75 33.54 9.85 -36.69
N ALA A 76 33.36 8.69 -36.08
CA ALA A 76 32.08 8.00 -36.02
C ALA A 76 31.82 7.49 -34.60
N SER A 77 30.56 7.25 -34.29
CA SER A 77 30.11 6.74 -33.00
C SER A 77 28.92 5.81 -33.18
N PHE A 78 28.77 4.86 -32.25
CA PHE A 78 27.55 4.10 -32.09
C PHE A 78 26.91 4.45 -30.77
N CYS A 79 25.60 4.51 -30.74
CA CYS A 79 24.83 4.64 -29.52
C CYS A 79 23.57 3.78 -29.60
N HIS A 80 22.98 3.50 -28.42
CA HIS A 80 21.68 2.83 -28.34
C HIS A 80 20.68 3.79 -27.72
N VAL A 81 19.56 3.94 -28.40
CA VAL A 81 18.40 4.71 -27.94
C VAL A 81 17.32 3.72 -27.51
N GLN A 82 16.81 3.88 -26.30
CA GLN A 82 15.73 3.06 -25.74
C GLN A 82 14.44 3.85 -25.72
N ASP A 83 13.41 3.28 -26.32
CA ASP A 83 12.05 3.81 -26.33
C ASP A 83 11.06 2.88 -25.58
N LEU A 84 9.74 3.07 -25.79
CA LEU A 84 8.71 2.24 -25.18
C LEU A 84 8.82 0.76 -25.62
N LYS A 85 9.16 0.51 -26.89
CA LYS A 85 9.12 -0.83 -27.51
C LYS A 85 10.47 -1.56 -27.55
N GLY A 86 11.54 -0.94 -27.02
CA GLY A 86 12.86 -1.58 -26.95
C GLY A 86 14.02 -0.63 -27.20
N ARG A 87 15.07 -1.16 -27.84
CA ARG A 87 16.30 -0.40 -28.13
C ARG A 87 16.65 -0.51 -29.61
N ILE A 88 17.19 0.56 -30.18
CA ILE A 88 17.76 0.56 -31.52
C ILE A 88 19.14 1.21 -31.53
N GLN A 89 20.02 0.69 -32.37
CA GLN A 89 21.34 1.27 -32.58
C GLN A 89 21.25 2.47 -33.53
N ALA A 90 21.98 3.55 -33.22
CA ALA A 90 22.17 4.68 -34.11
C ALA A 90 23.67 4.85 -34.40
N TYR A 91 24.03 4.91 -35.69
CA TYR A 91 25.36 5.22 -36.19
C TYR A 91 25.44 6.71 -36.47
N VAL A 92 26.27 7.41 -35.70
CA VAL A 92 26.43 8.86 -35.78
C VAL A 92 27.81 9.17 -36.36
N ALA A 93 27.87 9.57 -37.63
CA ALA A 93 29.12 9.93 -38.29
C ALA A 93 29.24 11.45 -38.43
N ARG A 94 30.44 11.99 -38.13
CA ARG A 94 30.70 13.41 -38.27
C ARG A 94 30.34 13.97 -39.66
N ASP A 95 30.64 13.18 -40.68
CA ASP A 95 30.43 13.59 -42.06
C ASP A 95 28.94 13.58 -42.47
N SER A 96 28.07 12.89 -41.70
CA SER A 96 26.62 12.82 -41.91
C SER A 96 25.86 13.89 -41.10
N VAL A 97 26.23 14.12 -39.83
CA VAL A 97 25.55 15.10 -38.98
C VAL A 97 26.19 16.49 -38.98
N GLY A 98 27.41 16.61 -39.47
CA GLY A 98 28.20 17.83 -39.40
C GLY A 98 29.13 17.89 -38.18
N GLU A 99 30.16 18.74 -38.27
CA GLU A 99 31.21 18.78 -37.25
C GLU A 99 30.71 19.28 -35.89
N ASP A 100 29.88 20.32 -35.89
CA ASP A 100 29.38 20.94 -34.64
C ASP A 100 28.33 20.08 -33.97
N GLU A 101 27.41 19.47 -34.70
CA GLU A 101 26.46 18.50 -34.15
C GLU A 101 27.18 17.26 -33.61
N TYR A 102 28.24 16.78 -34.28
CA TYR A 102 29.03 15.66 -33.78
C TYR A 102 29.79 16.01 -32.50
N LYS A 103 30.28 17.26 -32.38
CA LYS A 103 30.89 17.74 -31.10
C LYS A 103 29.85 17.82 -29.99
N ALA A 104 28.65 18.31 -30.29
CA ALA A 104 27.53 18.34 -29.33
C ALA A 104 27.13 16.93 -28.91
N PHE A 105 26.98 16.00 -29.86
CA PHE A 105 26.67 14.57 -29.56
C PHE A 105 27.70 13.94 -28.62
N LYS A 106 28.99 14.22 -28.80
CA LYS A 106 30.05 13.69 -27.91
C LYS A 106 29.90 14.20 -26.48
N LYS A 107 29.32 15.38 -26.24
CA LYS A 107 29.08 15.95 -24.91
C LYS A 107 27.85 15.37 -24.20
N LEU A 108 26.94 14.68 -24.93
CA LEU A 108 25.77 14.03 -24.35
C LEU A 108 26.18 13.00 -23.28
N ASP A 109 25.35 12.83 -22.27
CA ASP A 109 25.56 11.85 -21.22
C ASP A 109 24.60 10.66 -21.36
N ILE A 110 25.01 9.49 -20.89
CA ILE A 110 24.12 8.34 -20.76
C ILE A 110 22.98 8.71 -19.80
N GLY A 111 21.74 8.44 -20.23
CA GLY A 111 20.54 8.86 -19.54
C GLY A 111 19.83 10.05 -20.18
N ASP A 112 20.51 10.86 -21.02
CA ASP A 112 19.87 11.96 -21.73
C ASP A 112 18.74 11.45 -22.64
N ILE A 113 17.68 12.23 -22.79
CA ILE A 113 16.61 11.97 -23.76
C ILE A 113 16.97 12.66 -25.07
N VAL A 114 16.98 11.90 -26.13
CA VAL A 114 17.40 12.37 -27.46
C VAL A 114 16.36 12.06 -28.53
N GLY A 115 16.24 12.96 -29.49
CA GLY A 115 15.59 12.74 -30.77
C GLY A 115 16.64 12.38 -31.81
N VAL A 116 16.39 11.36 -32.62
CA VAL A 116 17.29 10.90 -33.67
C VAL A 116 16.50 10.83 -34.99
N THR A 117 17.00 11.51 -36.00
CA THR A 117 16.55 11.36 -37.37
C THR A 117 17.62 10.63 -38.16
N GLY A 118 17.24 9.64 -38.95
CA GLY A 118 18.20 8.87 -39.73
C GLY A 118 17.55 7.88 -40.67
N GLU A 119 18.34 7.34 -41.59
CA GLU A 119 17.92 6.31 -42.55
C GLU A 119 18.08 4.93 -41.93
N VAL A 120 17.07 4.08 -42.08
CA VAL A 120 17.12 2.68 -41.61
C VAL A 120 18.10 1.91 -42.47
N PHE A 121 18.97 1.15 -41.86
CA PHE A 121 19.93 0.28 -42.59
C PHE A 121 20.34 -0.93 -41.75
N LYS A 122 20.93 -1.90 -42.40
CA LYS A 122 21.50 -3.08 -41.72
C LYS A 122 23.01 -3.01 -41.74
N THR A 123 23.64 -3.14 -40.56
CA THR A 123 25.10 -3.16 -40.43
C THR A 123 25.70 -4.41 -41.07
N GLN A 124 27.02 -4.41 -41.30
CA GLN A 124 27.73 -5.62 -41.80
C GLN A 124 27.61 -6.84 -40.86
N THR A 125 27.39 -6.58 -39.57
CA THR A 125 27.16 -7.64 -38.56
C THR A 125 25.71 -8.10 -38.47
N GLY A 126 24.81 -7.50 -39.28
CA GLY A 126 23.40 -7.86 -39.34
C GLY A 126 22.48 -7.09 -38.41
N GLU A 127 22.97 -6.11 -37.63
CA GLU A 127 22.14 -5.31 -36.72
C GLU A 127 21.39 -4.20 -37.47
N ILE A 128 20.06 -4.13 -37.28
CA ILE A 128 19.20 -3.07 -37.82
C ILE A 128 19.46 -1.80 -37.03
N SER A 129 19.79 -0.72 -37.74
CA SER A 129 20.33 0.51 -37.18
C SER A 129 19.84 1.73 -37.94
N LEU A 130 20.07 2.93 -37.40
CA LEU A 130 19.83 4.20 -38.04
C LEU A 130 21.13 4.84 -38.46
N HIS A 131 21.30 5.17 -39.74
CA HIS A 131 22.35 6.06 -40.24
C HIS A 131 21.92 7.50 -39.97
N THR A 132 22.42 8.07 -38.90
CA THR A 132 21.91 9.31 -38.32
C THR A 132 22.26 10.54 -39.15
N THR A 133 21.28 11.34 -39.45
CA THR A 133 21.43 12.64 -40.11
C THR A 133 21.26 13.82 -39.13
N LYS A 134 20.56 13.62 -38.00
CA LYS A 134 20.39 14.63 -36.96
C LYS A 134 20.21 14.01 -35.59
N VAL A 135 20.82 14.60 -34.54
CA VAL A 135 20.61 14.26 -33.12
C VAL A 135 20.24 15.52 -32.35
N GLU A 136 19.15 15.48 -31.64
CA GLU A 136 18.66 16.58 -30.81
C GLU A 136 18.60 16.17 -29.35
N LEU A 137 19.14 16.96 -28.44
CA LEU A 137 18.98 16.77 -27.01
C LEU A 137 17.62 17.32 -26.60
N LEU A 138 16.68 16.44 -26.22
CA LEU A 138 15.31 16.80 -25.85
C LEU A 138 15.14 17.06 -24.35
N SER A 139 15.97 16.38 -23.52
CA SER A 139 15.97 16.58 -22.07
C SER A 139 17.30 16.10 -21.48
N LYS A 140 17.86 16.87 -20.55
CA LYS A 140 19.13 16.57 -19.89
C LYS A 140 18.94 15.73 -18.65
N SER A 141 19.61 14.57 -18.60
CA SER A 141 19.71 13.75 -17.40
C SER A 141 20.75 14.31 -16.42
N LEU A 142 20.33 14.83 -15.29
CA LEU A 142 21.20 15.43 -14.28
C LEU A 142 21.77 14.42 -13.27
N LYS A 143 21.17 13.21 -13.17
CA LYS A 143 21.69 12.12 -12.35
C LYS A 143 22.15 10.97 -13.25
N PRO A 144 23.27 10.29 -12.93
CA PRO A 144 23.66 9.09 -13.66
C PRO A 144 22.65 7.96 -13.41
N LEU A 145 22.51 7.09 -14.40
CA LEU A 145 21.80 5.82 -14.22
C LEU A 145 22.72 4.84 -13.47
N PRO A 146 22.19 3.83 -12.77
CA PRO A 146 22.97 2.73 -12.21
C PRO A 146 23.83 2.04 -13.27
N GLU A 147 24.94 1.41 -12.85
CA GLU A 147 25.83 0.75 -13.79
C GLU A 147 25.17 -0.40 -14.55
N LYS A 148 25.45 -0.46 -15.85
CA LYS A 148 24.73 -1.27 -16.85
C LYS A 148 24.90 -2.79 -16.67
N PHE A 149 25.96 -3.27 -16.01
CA PHE A 149 26.32 -4.68 -16.00
C PHE A 149 25.54 -5.56 -15.01
N HIS A 150 24.88 -4.95 -14.02
CA HIS A 150 24.15 -5.68 -13.00
C HIS A 150 22.67 -5.25 -12.90
N GLY A 151 22.22 -4.27 -13.70
CA GLY A 151 20.88 -3.68 -13.57
C GLY A 151 20.71 -3.02 -12.19
N LEU A 152 19.48 -2.73 -11.85
CA LEU A 152 19.09 -2.37 -10.49
C LEU A 152 18.66 -3.66 -9.80
N THR A 153 19.55 -4.31 -9.03
CA THR A 153 19.32 -5.64 -8.42
C THR A 153 18.75 -5.55 -7.01
N ASP A 154 19.02 -4.45 -6.30
CA ASP A 154 18.48 -4.24 -4.96
C ASP A 154 16.96 -4.03 -5.03
N THR A 155 16.20 -4.97 -4.47
CA THR A 155 14.75 -5.03 -4.55
C THR A 155 14.07 -3.83 -3.88
N ASP A 156 14.60 -3.35 -2.76
CA ASP A 156 14.05 -2.19 -2.05
C ASP A 156 14.18 -0.92 -2.91
N THR A 157 15.36 -0.69 -3.47
CA THR A 157 15.60 0.43 -4.39
C THR A 157 14.73 0.32 -5.67
N ARG A 158 14.52 -0.88 -6.22
CA ARG A 158 13.63 -1.10 -7.37
C ARG A 158 12.19 -0.63 -7.09
N TYR A 159 11.67 -0.94 -5.93
CA TYR A 159 10.30 -0.54 -5.56
C TYR A 159 10.21 0.97 -5.26
N ARG A 160 11.21 1.55 -4.58
CA ARG A 160 11.22 2.99 -4.24
C ARG A 160 11.51 3.88 -5.44
N GLN A 161 12.36 3.43 -6.36
CA GLN A 161 12.74 4.14 -7.57
C GLN A 161 12.23 3.43 -8.83
N ARG A 162 10.94 3.11 -8.85
CA ARG A 162 10.30 2.37 -9.95
C ARG A 162 10.60 2.97 -11.33
N TYR A 163 10.71 4.29 -11.42
CA TYR A 163 11.09 4.97 -12.66
C TYR A 163 12.50 4.62 -13.14
N VAL A 164 13.43 4.30 -12.25
CA VAL A 164 14.76 3.78 -12.59
C VAL A 164 14.68 2.31 -12.98
N ASP A 165 13.92 1.51 -12.21
CA ASP A 165 13.67 0.10 -12.47
C ASP A 165 13.08 -0.11 -13.89
N LEU A 166 12.09 0.67 -14.29
CA LEU A 166 11.49 0.68 -15.63
C LEU A 166 12.49 1.06 -16.75
N ILE A 167 13.54 1.81 -16.45
CA ILE A 167 14.60 2.16 -17.41
C ILE A 167 15.60 1.01 -17.55
N MET A 168 15.97 0.39 -16.43
CA MET A 168 17.07 -0.57 -16.38
C MET A 168 16.66 -2.00 -16.68
N ASN A 169 15.44 -2.40 -16.25
CA ASN A 169 14.91 -3.76 -16.32
C ASN A 169 13.72 -3.80 -17.30
N GLU A 170 13.92 -4.42 -18.46
CA GLU A 170 12.91 -4.45 -19.54
C GLU A 170 11.72 -5.34 -19.19
N ASP A 171 11.93 -6.42 -18.46
CA ASP A 171 10.92 -7.35 -17.94
C ASP A 171 9.90 -6.67 -17.02
N VAL A 172 10.36 -5.71 -16.20
CA VAL A 172 9.47 -4.91 -15.34
C VAL A 172 8.48 -4.09 -16.16
N LYS A 173 8.95 -3.48 -17.25
CA LYS A 173 8.07 -2.73 -18.17
C LYS A 173 7.03 -3.64 -18.81
N ASP A 174 7.43 -4.83 -19.24
CA ASP A 174 6.54 -5.83 -19.84
C ASP A 174 5.43 -6.26 -18.85
N THR A 175 5.77 -6.48 -17.58
CA THR A 175 4.81 -6.78 -16.51
C THR A 175 3.70 -5.73 -16.43
N PHE A 176 4.04 -4.43 -16.44
CA PHE A 176 3.04 -3.37 -16.35
C PHE A 176 2.23 -3.17 -17.65
N ILE A 177 2.83 -3.42 -18.81
CA ILE A 177 2.10 -3.47 -20.09
C ILE A 177 1.09 -4.63 -20.06
N LYS A 178 1.51 -5.82 -19.61
CA LYS A 178 0.62 -6.97 -19.45
C LYS A 178 -0.49 -6.70 -18.44
N ARG A 179 -0.19 -6.06 -17.29
CA ARG A 179 -1.21 -5.63 -16.32
C ARG A 179 -2.30 -4.78 -16.97
N SER A 180 -1.92 -3.78 -17.76
CA SER A 180 -2.88 -2.95 -18.48
C SER A 180 -3.71 -3.75 -19.49
N LYS A 181 -3.06 -4.68 -20.21
CA LYS A 181 -3.72 -5.59 -21.15
C LYS A 181 -4.72 -6.52 -20.44
N ILE A 182 -4.36 -7.09 -19.29
CA ILE A 182 -5.25 -7.94 -18.47
C ILE A 182 -6.53 -7.20 -18.14
N ILE A 183 -6.44 -5.99 -17.60
CA ILE A 183 -7.61 -5.17 -17.23
C ILE A 183 -8.46 -4.86 -18.48
N THR A 184 -7.84 -4.53 -19.60
CA THR A 184 -8.54 -4.30 -20.87
C THR A 184 -9.29 -5.55 -21.34
N GLU A 185 -8.68 -6.72 -21.25
CA GLU A 185 -9.30 -7.98 -21.69
C GLU A 185 -10.40 -8.43 -20.71
N ILE A 186 -10.29 -8.17 -19.41
CA ILE A 186 -11.39 -8.38 -18.44
C ILE A 186 -12.62 -7.56 -18.86
N ARG A 187 -12.45 -6.25 -19.14
CA ARG A 187 -13.55 -5.40 -19.60
C ARG A 187 -14.22 -5.94 -20.86
N LYS A 188 -13.43 -6.32 -21.86
CA LYS A 188 -13.97 -6.91 -23.10
C LYS A 188 -14.74 -8.19 -22.86
N PHE A 189 -14.26 -9.05 -21.95
CA PHE A 189 -14.92 -10.30 -21.59
C PHE A 189 -16.27 -10.04 -20.93
N LEU A 190 -16.33 -9.14 -19.96
CA LEU A 190 -17.55 -8.80 -19.22
C LEU A 190 -18.56 -8.01 -20.06
N ASP A 191 -18.09 -7.00 -20.81
CA ASP A 191 -18.93 -6.22 -21.73
C ASP A 191 -19.58 -7.13 -22.77
N GLY A 192 -18.80 -8.11 -23.29
CA GLY A 192 -19.29 -9.12 -24.22
C GLY A 192 -20.38 -10.03 -23.66
N GLN A 193 -20.54 -10.09 -22.34
CA GLN A 193 -21.59 -10.83 -21.63
C GLN A 193 -22.72 -9.93 -21.13
N GLY A 194 -22.69 -8.64 -21.45
CA GLY A 194 -23.72 -7.67 -21.08
C GLY A 194 -23.61 -7.13 -19.64
N PHE A 195 -22.45 -7.23 -19.02
CA PHE A 195 -22.20 -6.53 -17.75
C PHE A 195 -22.00 -5.03 -17.99
N ILE A 196 -22.40 -4.23 -17.02
CA ILE A 196 -22.24 -2.78 -16.99
C ILE A 196 -21.15 -2.43 -16.00
N GLU A 197 -20.09 -1.74 -16.43
CA GLU A 197 -19.09 -1.17 -15.52
C GLU A 197 -19.69 0.05 -14.81
N VAL A 198 -19.55 0.11 -13.50
CA VAL A 198 -20.06 1.20 -12.67
C VAL A 198 -18.97 1.71 -11.74
N GLU A 199 -19.20 2.89 -11.15
CA GLU A 199 -18.34 3.47 -10.12
C GLU A 199 -19.19 3.76 -8.87
N THR A 200 -18.67 3.36 -7.70
CA THR A 200 -19.30 3.60 -6.41
C THR A 200 -18.40 4.37 -5.46
N PRO A 201 -18.90 4.96 -4.36
CA PRO A 201 -18.10 5.82 -3.50
C PRO A 201 -16.89 5.13 -2.88
N MET A 202 -15.73 5.80 -2.87
CA MET A 202 -14.55 5.40 -2.09
C MET A 202 -14.63 5.87 -0.65
N LEU A 203 -15.25 7.04 -0.39
CA LEU A 203 -15.52 7.54 0.95
C LEU A 203 -16.90 7.08 1.37
N VAL A 204 -17.00 6.35 2.46
CA VAL A 204 -18.22 5.72 2.95
C VAL A 204 -18.42 6.05 4.42
N SER A 205 -19.68 6.13 4.86
CA SER A 205 -20.02 6.28 6.29
C SER A 205 -19.85 4.96 7.03
N ASN A 206 -20.18 3.84 6.37
CA ASN A 206 -20.01 2.50 6.89
C ASN A 206 -19.15 1.66 5.92
N ALA A 207 -18.05 1.10 6.41
CA ALA A 207 -17.22 0.18 5.64
C ALA A 207 -17.67 -1.25 5.97
N GLY A 208 -18.26 -1.93 5.00
CA GLY A 208 -18.75 -3.30 5.11
C GLY A 208 -18.47 -4.10 3.84
N GLY A 209 -18.86 -5.38 3.82
CA GLY A 209 -18.64 -6.29 2.70
C GLY A 209 -17.33 -7.08 2.76
N ALA A 210 -16.54 -6.93 3.82
CA ALA A 210 -15.34 -7.73 4.07
C ALA A 210 -15.03 -7.73 5.57
N ALA A 211 -14.28 -8.72 6.05
CA ALA A 211 -13.65 -8.71 7.37
C ALA A 211 -12.29 -8.00 7.23
N ALA A 212 -12.24 -6.71 7.57
CA ALA A 212 -11.04 -5.90 7.46
C ALA A 212 -11.16 -4.58 8.23
N ARG A 213 -10.05 -4.08 8.75
CA ARG A 213 -10.01 -2.76 9.39
C ARG A 213 -9.98 -1.63 8.35
N PRO A 214 -10.88 -0.62 8.43
CA PRO A 214 -10.87 0.51 7.51
C PRO A 214 -9.83 1.58 7.90
N PHE A 215 -9.41 2.40 6.93
CA PHE A 215 -8.79 3.70 7.21
C PHE A 215 -9.88 4.71 7.52
N ASN A 216 -9.74 5.46 8.61
CA ASN A 216 -10.64 6.52 9.00
C ASN A 216 -10.08 7.88 8.53
N THR A 217 -10.96 8.81 8.15
CA THR A 217 -10.60 10.18 7.79
C THR A 217 -11.75 11.14 8.14
N HIS A 218 -11.48 12.44 8.14
CA HIS A 218 -12.46 13.46 8.47
C HIS A 218 -12.83 14.29 7.24
N PHE A 219 -14.13 14.45 6.96
CA PHE A 219 -14.63 15.28 5.89
C PHE A 219 -14.95 16.69 6.41
N ASN A 220 -13.99 17.61 6.30
CA ASN A 220 -14.05 18.94 6.87
C ASN A 220 -15.31 19.75 6.49
N ALA A 221 -15.78 19.64 5.25
CA ALA A 221 -16.92 20.43 4.78
C ALA A 221 -18.25 20.07 5.47
N LEU A 222 -18.43 18.80 5.83
CA LEU A 222 -19.61 18.31 6.53
C LEU A 222 -19.37 18.15 8.05
N ASN A 223 -18.10 18.25 8.49
CA ASN A 223 -17.66 17.96 9.85
C ASN A 223 -18.10 16.55 10.30
N GLU A 224 -17.84 15.57 9.44
CA GLU A 224 -18.23 14.17 9.64
C GLU A 224 -17.01 13.25 9.47
N ASP A 225 -16.93 12.21 10.29
CA ASP A 225 -15.94 11.15 10.12
C ASP A 225 -16.44 10.16 9.07
N VAL A 226 -15.56 9.86 8.12
CA VAL A 226 -15.82 8.92 7.02
C VAL A 226 -14.69 7.89 6.94
N LYS A 227 -14.95 6.79 6.27
CA LYS A 227 -14.00 5.69 6.10
C LYS A 227 -13.64 5.52 4.63
N LEU A 228 -12.45 5.00 4.36
CA LEU A 228 -12.14 4.47 3.04
C LEU A 228 -12.75 3.07 2.92
N ARG A 229 -13.39 2.77 1.77
CA ARG A 229 -14.06 1.49 1.52
C ARG A 229 -13.09 0.31 1.59
N ILE A 230 -13.53 -0.80 2.16
CA ILE A 230 -12.79 -2.07 2.24
C ILE A 230 -13.25 -3.10 1.19
N SER A 231 -14.41 -2.88 0.55
CA SER A 231 -15.07 -3.71 -0.45
C SER A 231 -15.98 -2.84 -1.32
N LEU A 232 -16.48 -3.38 -2.43
CA LEU A 232 -17.43 -2.76 -3.35
C LEU A 232 -18.84 -3.31 -3.16
N GLU A 233 -19.00 -4.40 -2.42
CA GLU A 233 -20.13 -5.31 -2.34
C GLU A 233 -21.46 -4.63 -2.07
N LEU A 234 -21.59 -3.90 -0.95
CA LEU A 234 -22.90 -3.40 -0.51
C LEU A 234 -23.51 -2.38 -1.48
N TYR A 235 -22.68 -1.59 -2.16
CA TYR A 235 -23.15 -0.66 -3.17
C TYR A 235 -23.58 -1.36 -4.46
N LEU A 236 -22.83 -2.36 -4.90
CA LEU A 236 -23.16 -3.11 -6.12
C LEU A 236 -24.45 -3.92 -5.95
N LYS A 237 -24.68 -4.51 -4.77
CA LYS A 237 -25.97 -5.17 -4.43
C LYS A 237 -27.16 -4.21 -4.47
N ARG A 238 -26.99 -2.96 -4.01
CA ARG A 238 -28.04 -1.93 -4.13
C ARG A 238 -28.37 -1.61 -5.60
N LEU A 239 -27.40 -1.69 -6.51
CA LEU A 239 -27.64 -1.53 -7.95
C LEU A 239 -28.43 -2.71 -8.53
N ILE A 240 -28.20 -3.94 -8.04
CA ILE A 240 -29.02 -5.12 -8.38
C ILE A 240 -30.47 -4.91 -7.93
N VAL A 241 -30.71 -4.41 -6.71
CA VAL A 241 -32.05 -4.03 -6.23
C VAL A 241 -32.67 -2.97 -7.15
N GLY A 242 -31.86 -2.02 -7.65
CA GLY A 242 -32.28 -1.00 -8.60
C GLY A 242 -32.57 -1.49 -10.02
N GLY A 243 -32.39 -2.80 -10.30
CA GLY A 243 -32.70 -3.43 -11.59
C GLY A 243 -31.54 -3.47 -12.58
N LEU A 244 -30.31 -3.13 -12.18
CA LEU A 244 -29.11 -3.38 -13.00
C LEU A 244 -28.71 -4.85 -12.83
N GLU A 245 -29.18 -5.73 -13.71
CA GLU A 245 -29.08 -7.18 -13.55
C GLU A 245 -27.65 -7.74 -13.61
N ARG A 246 -26.70 -7.02 -14.22
CA ARG A 246 -25.30 -7.40 -14.35
C ARG A 246 -24.41 -6.18 -14.21
N VAL A 247 -23.72 -6.08 -13.09
CA VAL A 247 -22.82 -4.94 -12.80
C VAL A 247 -21.45 -5.42 -12.37
N TYR A 248 -20.42 -4.64 -12.67
CA TYR A 248 -19.10 -4.82 -12.12
C TYR A 248 -18.39 -3.49 -11.87
N GLU A 249 -17.47 -3.48 -10.94
CA GLU A 249 -16.56 -2.37 -10.70
C GLU A 249 -15.13 -2.90 -10.55
N ILE A 250 -14.17 -2.25 -11.21
CA ILE A 250 -12.73 -2.45 -10.99
C ILE A 250 -12.24 -1.23 -10.22
N GLY A 251 -12.01 -1.36 -8.93
CA GLY A 251 -11.72 -0.24 -8.06
C GLY A 251 -10.60 -0.49 -7.04
N ARG A 252 -10.12 0.60 -6.45
CA ARG A 252 -9.25 0.52 -5.28
C ARG A 252 -10.08 0.30 -4.02
N VAL A 253 -9.59 -0.60 -3.18
CA VAL A 253 -10.06 -0.82 -1.81
C VAL A 253 -8.90 -0.66 -0.84
N PHE A 254 -9.21 -0.36 0.41
CA PHE A 254 -8.24 0.06 1.41
C PHE A 254 -8.43 -0.75 2.69
N ARG A 255 -7.41 -1.50 3.12
CA ARG A 255 -7.45 -2.28 4.36
C ARG A 255 -6.28 -1.90 5.22
N ASN A 256 -6.55 -1.43 6.44
CA ASN A 256 -5.54 -0.99 7.39
C ASN A 256 -4.93 -2.19 8.14
N GLU A 257 -4.21 -2.99 7.39
CA GLU A 257 -3.59 -4.25 7.80
C GLU A 257 -2.09 -4.23 7.54
N GLY A 258 -1.43 -5.37 7.80
CA GLY A 258 0.00 -5.54 7.59
C GLY A 258 0.43 -5.41 6.12
N VAL A 259 1.71 -5.11 5.90
CA VAL A 259 2.34 -4.98 4.57
C VAL A 259 3.41 -6.06 4.42
N ASP A 260 3.17 -7.00 3.51
CA ASP A 260 4.08 -8.12 3.24
C ASP A 260 4.28 -8.36 1.72
N THR A 261 4.68 -9.56 1.33
CA THR A 261 4.84 -9.95 -0.07
C THR A 261 3.51 -10.28 -0.77
N ARG A 262 2.42 -10.48 -0.01
CA ARG A 262 1.09 -10.86 -0.49
C ARG A 262 0.06 -9.73 -0.32
N HIS A 263 0.28 -8.80 0.64
CA HIS A 263 -0.65 -7.75 1.04
C HIS A 263 -0.07 -6.35 0.89
N ASN A 264 -0.90 -5.43 0.43
CA ASN A 264 -0.64 -3.99 0.35
C ASN A 264 -1.88 -3.25 0.88
N PRO A 265 -1.76 -2.18 1.67
CA PRO A 265 -2.90 -1.53 2.33
C PRO A 265 -3.93 -0.96 1.36
N GLU A 266 -3.53 -0.71 0.13
CA GLU A 266 -4.41 -0.38 -0.99
C GLU A 266 -4.14 -1.33 -2.15
N PHE A 267 -5.18 -1.90 -2.74
CA PHE A 267 -5.05 -2.85 -3.84
C PHE A 267 -6.25 -2.75 -4.80
N THR A 268 -6.12 -3.36 -5.98
CA THR A 268 -7.18 -3.37 -6.96
C THR A 268 -8.04 -4.62 -6.81
N LEU A 269 -9.32 -4.42 -6.52
CA LEU A 269 -10.34 -5.44 -6.48
C LEU A 269 -11.29 -5.25 -7.67
N MET A 270 -11.77 -6.33 -8.21
CA MET A 270 -12.94 -6.34 -9.08
C MET A 270 -14.04 -7.12 -8.40
N GLU A 271 -15.20 -6.52 -8.24
CA GLU A 271 -16.39 -7.26 -7.83
C GLU A 271 -17.46 -7.16 -8.93
N LEU A 272 -18.19 -8.25 -9.12
CA LEU A 272 -19.31 -8.31 -10.04
C LEU A 272 -20.47 -9.08 -9.45
N TYR A 273 -21.67 -8.67 -9.85
CA TYR A 273 -22.94 -9.25 -9.40
C TYR A 273 -23.84 -9.49 -10.59
N GLN A 274 -24.49 -10.66 -10.60
CA GLN A 274 -25.43 -11.04 -11.65
C GLN A 274 -26.70 -11.58 -11.03
N ALA A 275 -27.83 -10.96 -11.38
CA ALA A 275 -29.15 -11.45 -11.01
C ALA A 275 -29.48 -12.77 -11.73
N TYR A 276 -30.33 -13.57 -11.08
CA TYR A 276 -30.86 -14.84 -11.59
C TYR A 276 -29.80 -15.92 -11.84
N THR A 277 -28.72 -15.90 -11.07
CA THR A 277 -27.70 -16.93 -11.03
C THR A 277 -27.29 -17.23 -9.59
N ASP A 278 -26.49 -18.25 -9.41
CA ASP A 278 -25.97 -18.73 -8.12
C ASP A 278 -24.42 -18.84 -8.14
N TYR A 279 -23.83 -19.36 -7.07
CA TYR A 279 -22.40 -19.55 -6.95
C TYR A 279 -21.82 -20.54 -7.99
N HIS A 280 -22.61 -21.50 -8.51
CA HIS A 280 -22.17 -22.38 -9.61
C HIS A 280 -22.02 -21.59 -10.91
N GLY A 281 -22.96 -20.67 -11.21
CA GLY A 281 -22.82 -19.77 -12.35
C GLY A 281 -21.59 -18.87 -12.23
N MET A 282 -21.21 -18.46 -11.00
CA MET A 282 -19.97 -17.71 -10.76
C MET A 282 -18.72 -18.57 -10.99
N MET A 283 -18.74 -19.86 -10.64
CA MET A 283 -17.64 -20.78 -10.98
C MET A 283 -17.42 -20.89 -12.49
N ASP A 284 -18.50 -21.09 -13.25
CA ASP A 284 -18.44 -21.22 -14.71
C ASP A 284 -17.95 -19.92 -15.37
N LEU A 285 -18.40 -18.76 -14.92
CA LEU A 285 -17.93 -17.46 -15.38
C LEU A 285 -16.44 -17.28 -15.10
N THR A 286 -16.00 -17.63 -13.89
CA THR A 286 -14.61 -17.51 -13.45
C THR A 286 -13.68 -18.40 -14.27
N GLU A 287 -14.02 -19.66 -14.44
CA GLU A 287 -13.24 -20.63 -15.23
C GLU A 287 -13.08 -20.15 -16.68
N ASN A 288 -14.17 -19.66 -17.29
CA ASN A 288 -14.15 -19.15 -18.65
C ASN A 288 -13.31 -17.86 -18.77
N MET A 289 -13.40 -16.95 -17.79
CA MET A 289 -12.63 -15.71 -17.78
C MET A 289 -11.13 -15.98 -17.62
N PHE A 290 -10.73 -16.84 -16.69
CA PHE A 290 -9.32 -17.17 -16.48
C PHE A 290 -8.70 -17.85 -17.72
N ARG A 291 -9.42 -18.78 -18.35
CA ARG A 291 -9.01 -19.40 -19.61
C ARG A 291 -8.85 -18.36 -20.72
N TYR A 292 -9.85 -17.51 -20.91
CA TYR A 292 -9.82 -16.43 -21.89
C TYR A 292 -8.62 -15.49 -21.69
N LEU A 293 -8.36 -15.06 -20.45
CA LEU A 293 -7.25 -14.17 -20.13
C LEU A 293 -5.90 -14.83 -20.39
N ALA A 294 -5.72 -16.09 -20.02
CA ALA A 294 -4.49 -16.85 -20.30
C ALA A 294 -4.20 -16.91 -21.80
N GLU A 295 -5.21 -17.24 -22.62
CA GLU A 295 -5.07 -17.24 -24.09
C GLU A 295 -4.73 -15.86 -24.66
N LYS A 296 -5.43 -14.80 -24.22
CA LYS A 296 -5.26 -13.45 -24.78
C LYS A 296 -3.97 -12.76 -24.33
N VAL A 297 -3.51 -13.03 -23.14
CA VAL A 297 -2.35 -12.35 -22.53
C VAL A 297 -1.07 -13.18 -22.67
N CYS A 298 -1.15 -14.48 -22.37
CA CYS A 298 0.00 -15.38 -22.36
C CYS A 298 0.13 -16.20 -23.67
N GLY A 299 -0.94 -16.28 -24.49
CA GLY A 299 -0.96 -17.08 -25.72
C GLY A 299 -1.10 -18.58 -25.48
N THR A 300 -1.31 -19.01 -24.25
CA THR A 300 -1.48 -20.40 -23.83
C THR A 300 -2.29 -20.48 -22.55
N THR A 301 -3.02 -21.58 -22.34
CA THR A 301 -3.76 -21.85 -21.09
C THR A 301 -2.91 -22.53 -20.02
N THR A 302 -1.74 -23.08 -20.38
CA THR A 302 -0.80 -23.66 -19.43
C THR A 302 0.35 -22.67 -19.22
N ILE A 303 0.40 -22.05 -18.05
CA ILE A 303 1.31 -20.95 -17.74
C ILE A 303 2.29 -21.34 -16.63
N PRO A 304 3.54 -20.85 -16.66
CA PRO A 304 4.46 -20.99 -15.54
C PRO A 304 4.07 -20.04 -14.41
N TYR A 305 4.09 -20.53 -13.17
CA TYR A 305 3.98 -19.69 -11.98
C TYR A 305 4.86 -20.27 -10.87
N ALA A 306 5.86 -19.49 -10.44
CA ALA A 306 6.93 -19.96 -9.57
C ALA A 306 7.55 -21.26 -10.10
N GLU A 307 7.52 -22.34 -9.33
CA GLU A 307 8.11 -23.64 -9.68
C GLU A 307 7.11 -24.60 -10.33
N ALA A 308 5.86 -24.17 -10.56
CA ALA A 308 4.79 -25.00 -11.08
C ALA A 308 4.31 -24.57 -12.48
N MET A 309 3.74 -25.51 -13.22
CA MET A 309 2.93 -25.22 -14.39
C MET A 309 1.46 -25.25 -14.00
N ILE A 310 0.76 -24.15 -14.20
CA ILE A 310 -0.67 -24.02 -13.89
C ILE A 310 -1.47 -24.20 -15.17
N ASP A 311 -2.40 -25.14 -15.16
CA ASP A 311 -3.25 -25.46 -16.31
C ASP A 311 -4.65 -24.86 -16.16
N LEU A 312 -4.86 -23.69 -16.76
CA LEU A 312 -6.14 -22.99 -16.79
C LEU A 312 -7.07 -23.49 -17.92
N GLY A 313 -6.62 -24.43 -18.73
CA GLY A 313 -7.38 -25.01 -19.85
C GLY A 313 -8.27 -26.18 -19.44
N LYS A 314 -7.94 -26.88 -18.35
CA LYS A 314 -8.74 -27.98 -17.80
C LYS A 314 -9.87 -27.43 -16.92
N PRO A 315 -10.96 -28.22 -16.71
CA PRO A 315 -11.93 -27.94 -15.68
C PRO A 315 -11.26 -27.79 -14.30
N PHE A 316 -11.64 -26.79 -13.55
CA PHE A 316 -11.11 -26.57 -12.20
C PHE A 316 -11.71 -27.58 -11.22
N GLU A 317 -10.91 -28.09 -10.29
CA GLU A 317 -11.40 -28.99 -9.24
C GLU A 317 -12.46 -28.27 -8.39
N ARG A 318 -13.55 -28.97 -8.04
CA ARG A 318 -14.61 -28.50 -7.16
C ARG A 318 -14.68 -29.45 -5.96
N ILE A 319 -14.39 -28.95 -4.76
CA ILE A 319 -14.33 -29.74 -3.54
C ILE A 319 -14.90 -28.92 -2.37
N THR A 320 -15.65 -29.54 -1.47
CA THR A 320 -16.11 -28.82 -0.27
C THR A 320 -14.98 -28.64 0.74
N MET A 321 -15.07 -27.61 1.58
CA MET A 321 -14.04 -27.30 2.58
C MET A 321 -13.78 -28.51 3.50
N VAL A 322 -14.85 -29.17 3.98
CA VAL A 322 -14.69 -30.35 4.88
C VAL A 322 -14.12 -31.57 4.15
N GLU A 323 -14.49 -31.79 2.86
CA GLU A 323 -13.88 -32.84 2.05
C GLU A 323 -12.39 -32.57 1.77
N ALA A 324 -12.03 -31.31 1.53
CA ALA A 324 -10.64 -30.90 1.35
C ALA A 324 -9.82 -31.15 2.62
N ILE A 325 -10.33 -30.76 3.80
CA ILE A 325 -9.68 -31.05 5.08
C ILE A 325 -9.51 -32.55 5.26
N LYS A 326 -10.56 -33.34 5.01
CA LYS A 326 -10.50 -34.81 5.10
C LYS A 326 -9.48 -35.40 4.14
N LYS A 327 -9.42 -34.93 2.90
CA LYS A 327 -8.47 -35.39 1.86
C LYS A 327 -7.01 -35.17 2.27
N TYR A 328 -6.69 -34.04 2.88
CA TYR A 328 -5.30 -33.62 3.15
C TYR A 328 -4.83 -33.89 4.58
N SER A 329 -5.73 -33.92 5.57
CA SER A 329 -5.40 -34.16 6.99
C SER A 329 -5.88 -35.52 7.52
N GLY A 330 -6.85 -36.16 6.85
CA GLY A 330 -7.54 -37.35 7.34
C GLY A 330 -8.62 -37.05 8.38
N ILE A 331 -8.86 -35.80 8.73
CA ILE A 331 -9.83 -35.37 9.75
C ILE A 331 -11.20 -35.15 9.10
N ASP A 332 -12.22 -35.78 9.67
CA ASP A 332 -13.59 -35.73 9.17
C ASP A 332 -14.47 -34.85 10.07
N PHE A 333 -14.67 -33.59 9.65
CA PHE A 333 -15.51 -32.64 10.39
C PHE A 333 -17.00 -32.97 10.35
N ASP A 334 -17.47 -33.90 9.51
CA ASP A 334 -18.85 -34.39 9.56
C ASP A 334 -19.11 -35.22 10.83
N GLN A 335 -18.05 -35.72 11.50
CA GLN A 335 -18.12 -36.45 12.77
C GLN A 335 -17.98 -35.53 13.99
N ILE A 336 -17.77 -34.23 13.82
CA ILE A 336 -17.50 -33.24 14.89
C ILE A 336 -18.66 -32.24 14.86
N GLU A 337 -19.58 -32.36 15.80
CA GLU A 337 -20.83 -31.60 15.77
C GLU A 337 -20.78 -30.32 16.61
N THR A 338 -19.99 -30.31 17.69
CA THR A 338 -19.98 -29.21 18.67
C THR A 338 -18.72 -28.36 18.58
N THR A 339 -18.80 -27.12 19.07
CA THR A 339 -17.67 -26.20 19.19
C THR A 339 -16.61 -26.76 20.16
N GLU A 340 -17.05 -27.40 21.24
CA GLU A 340 -16.16 -27.98 22.24
C GLU A 340 -15.34 -29.14 21.68
N GLU A 341 -15.95 -30.01 20.87
CA GLU A 341 -15.25 -31.09 20.16
C GLU A 341 -14.24 -30.52 19.14
N ALA A 342 -14.63 -29.51 18.39
CA ALA A 342 -13.74 -28.86 17.43
C ALA A 342 -12.53 -28.20 18.11
N LYS A 343 -12.75 -27.46 19.22
CA LYS A 343 -11.67 -26.87 20.03
C LYS A 343 -10.76 -27.92 20.66
N ALA A 344 -11.34 -29.04 21.14
CA ALA A 344 -10.55 -30.14 21.69
C ALA A 344 -9.63 -30.75 20.64
N LEU A 345 -10.13 -30.92 19.41
CA LEU A 345 -9.36 -31.43 18.28
C LEU A 345 -8.26 -30.40 17.85
N ALA A 346 -8.58 -29.11 17.78
CA ALA A 346 -7.59 -28.07 17.48
C ALA A 346 -6.44 -28.10 18.49
N LYS A 347 -6.74 -28.23 19.78
CA LYS A 347 -5.75 -28.35 20.83
C LYS A 347 -4.91 -29.63 20.72
N GLU A 348 -5.51 -30.77 20.33
CA GLU A 348 -4.79 -32.02 20.08
C GLU A 348 -3.81 -31.87 18.91
N LYS A 349 -4.19 -31.12 17.87
CA LYS A 349 -3.37 -30.89 16.67
C LYS A 349 -2.40 -29.72 16.79
N GLY A 350 -2.42 -28.98 17.91
CA GLY A 350 -1.53 -27.86 18.16
C GLY A 350 -1.90 -26.60 17.37
N ILE A 351 -3.16 -26.49 16.94
CA ILE A 351 -3.68 -25.28 16.26
C ILE A 351 -4.08 -24.28 17.34
N GLU A 352 -3.55 -23.06 17.23
CA GLU A 352 -3.91 -21.95 18.12
C GLU A 352 -5.29 -21.39 17.76
N PHE A 353 -6.11 -21.11 18.75
CA PHE A 353 -7.43 -20.53 18.58
C PHE A 353 -7.79 -19.63 19.77
N GLU A 354 -8.74 -18.72 19.56
CA GLU A 354 -9.28 -17.87 20.61
C GLU A 354 -10.53 -18.49 21.26
N GLU A 355 -10.80 -18.15 22.53
CA GLU A 355 -11.98 -18.69 23.23
C GLU A 355 -13.32 -18.32 22.58
N ARG A 356 -13.36 -17.20 21.86
CA ARG A 356 -14.56 -16.77 21.11
C ARG A 356 -14.82 -17.59 19.84
N HIS A 357 -13.83 -18.32 19.31
CA HIS A 357 -13.99 -19.06 18.07
C HIS A 357 -15.09 -20.11 18.16
N SER A 358 -15.95 -20.14 17.16
CA SER A 358 -17.01 -21.11 16.92
C SER A 358 -16.45 -22.39 16.26
N ARG A 359 -17.32 -23.37 16.03
CA ARG A 359 -16.97 -24.57 15.22
C ARG A 359 -16.54 -24.17 13.82
N GLY A 360 -17.23 -23.20 13.20
CA GLY A 360 -16.90 -22.74 11.84
C GLY A 360 -15.54 -22.07 11.74
N ASP A 361 -15.17 -21.26 12.73
CA ASP A 361 -13.82 -20.66 12.80
C ASP A 361 -12.74 -21.74 12.93
N ILE A 362 -12.97 -22.77 13.73
CA ILE A 362 -12.03 -23.89 13.87
C ILE A 362 -11.88 -24.65 12.54
N ILE A 363 -12.97 -24.91 11.80
CA ILE A 363 -12.88 -25.53 10.48
C ILE A 363 -12.00 -24.69 9.54
N ASN A 364 -12.16 -23.37 9.56
CA ASN A 364 -11.36 -22.47 8.75
C ASN A 364 -9.86 -22.55 9.13
N LEU A 365 -9.52 -22.55 10.42
CA LEU A 365 -8.14 -22.74 10.87
C LEU A 365 -7.53 -24.08 10.41
N PHE A 366 -8.31 -25.15 10.42
CA PHE A 366 -7.87 -26.45 9.90
C PHE A 366 -7.65 -26.43 8.39
N PHE A 367 -8.47 -25.69 7.65
CA PHE A 367 -8.29 -25.51 6.22
C PHE A 367 -7.00 -24.75 5.92
N GLU A 368 -6.76 -23.64 6.59
CA GLU A 368 -5.52 -22.85 6.44
C GLU A 368 -4.27 -23.67 6.72
N GLU A 369 -4.25 -24.45 7.83
CA GLU A 369 -3.09 -25.22 8.24
C GLU A 369 -2.81 -26.43 7.35
N PHE A 370 -3.85 -27.17 6.94
CA PHE A 370 -3.65 -28.47 6.29
C PHE A 370 -3.88 -28.49 4.78
N VAL A 371 -4.60 -27.52 4.22
CA VAL A 371 -5.11 -27.57 2.85
C VAL A 371 -4.55 -26.47 1.95
N GLU A 372 -4.63 -25.21 2.38
CA GLU A 372 -4.42 -24.05 1.52
C GLU A 372 -3.13 -24.13 0.68
N GLU A 373 -1.98 -24.37 1.31
CA GLU A 373 -0.68 -24.44 0.63
C GLU A 373 -0.56 -25.64 -0.33
N LYS A 374 -1.44 -26.63 -0.23
CA LYS A 374 -1.42 -27.83 -1.09
C LYS A 374 -2.23 -27.68 -2.37
N LEU A 375 -3.03 -26.61 -2.50
CA LEU A 375 -3.86 -26.32 -3.66
C LEU A 375 -3.05 -25.63 -4.76
N ILE A 376 -2.28 -26.43 -5.52
CA ILE A 376 -1.40 -25.90 -6.58
C ILE A 376 -2.18 -25.61 -7.86
N GLN A 377 -3.02 -26.55 -8.32
CA GLN A 377 -3.86 -26.37 -9.50
C GLN A 377 -5.17 -25.64 -9.15
N PRO A 378 -5.82 -24.97 -10.11
CA PRO A 378 -7.06 -24.25 -9.85
C PRO A 378 -8.12 -25.12 -9.18
N THR A 379 -8.53 -24.73 -7.98
CA THR A 379 -9.47 -25.48 -7.15
C THR A 379 -10.49 -24.55 -6.52
N PHE A 380 -11.77 -24.78 -6.75
CA PHE A 380 -12.87 -24.17 -6.04
C PHE A 380 -13.11 -24.93 -4.74
N VAL A 381 -12.87 -24.26 -3.61
CA VAL A 381 -13.21 -24.77 -2.28
C VAL A 381 -14.58 -24.24 -1.92
N MET A 382 -15.55 -25.15 -1.78
CA MET A 382 -16.96 -24.81 -1.66
C MET A 382 -17.50 -25.06 -0.26
N ASP A 383 -18.72 -24.55 0.00
CA ASP A 383 -19.53 -24.87 1.17
C ASP A 383 -18.80 -24.50 2.48
N HIS A 384 -18.51 -23.23 2.63
CA HIS A 384 -17.88 -22.66 3.83
C HIS A 384 -18.85 -22.66 5.03
N PRO A 385 -18.34 -22.67 6.27
CA PRO A 385 -19.17 -22.53 7.46
C PRO A 385 -19.94 -21.21 7.48
N ILE A 386 -21.15 -21.26 8.06
CA ILE A 386 -22.04 -20.11 8.14
C ILE A 386 -21.46 -18.98 9.00
N GLU A 387 -20.73 -19.33 10.06
CA GLU A 387 -20.18 -18.40 11.04
C GLU A 387 -19.18 -17.43 10.42
N VAL A 388 -18.43 -17.87 9.40
CA VAL A 388 -17.43 -17.07 8.68
C VAL A 388 -17.98 -16.46 7.39
N SER A 389 -19.29 -16.43 7.18
CA SER A 389 -19.92 -16.04 5.90
C SER A 389 -21.19 -15.21 6.09
N PRO A 390 -21.11 -13.97 6.62
CA PRO A 390 -22.28 -13.20 7.07
C PRO A 390 -23.22 -12.69 5.96
N LEU A 391 -22.76 -12.67 4.70
CA LEU A 391 -23.49 -12.08 3.56
C LEU A 391 -23.98 -13.13 2.54
N THR A 392 -23.86 -14.42 2.90
CA THR A 392 -24.08 -15.54 2.00
C THR A 392 -25.32 -16.34 2.35
N LYS A 393 -26.02 -16.84 1.35
CA LYS A 393 -27.20 -17.68 1.49
C LYS A 393 -26.86 -19.04 2.09
N LYS A 394 -27.67 -19.49 3.08
CA LYS A 394 -27.57 -20.83 3.67
C LYS A 394 -27.79 -21.90 2.61
N LYS A 395 -27.07 -23.01 2.71
CA LYS A 395 -27.27 -24.18 1.88
C LYS A 395 -28.56 -24.91 2.32
N PRO A 396 -29.53 -25.13 1.42
CA PRO A 396 -30.80 -25.73 1.82
C PRO A 396 -30.68 -27.16 2.36
N SER A 397 -29.65 -27.92 1.92
CA SER A 397 -29.42 -29.30 2.34
C SER A 397 -28.75 -29.42 3.69
N ASP A 398 -27.96 -28.42 4.09
CA ASP A 398 -27.29 -28.36 5.40
C ASP A 398 -27.04 -26.88 5.79
N PRO A 399 -27.88 -26.29 6.63
CA PRO A 399 -27.79 -24.87 6.98
C PRO A 399 -26.57 -24.49 7.85
N ARG A 400 -25.72 -25.43 8.27
CA ARG A 400 -24.42 -25.17 8.91
C ARG A 400 -23.41 -24.60 7.91
N TYR A 401 -23.65 -24.80 6.62
CA TYR A 401 -22.83 -24.34 5.52
C TYR A 401 -23.60 -23.37 4.63
N VAL A 402 -22.85 -22.62 3.82
CA VAL A 402 -23.40 -21.61 2.91
C VAL A 402 -22.96 -21.89 1.48
N GLU A 403 -23.71 -21.37 0.50
CA GLU A 403 -23.40 -21.43 -0.92
C GLU A 403 -22.28 -20.43 -1.27
N ARG A 404 -21.06 -20.73 -0.83
CA ARG A 404 -19.84 -19.94 -1.03
C ARG A 404 -18.75 -20.81 -1.61
N PHE A 405 -17.89 -20.23 -2.43
CA PHE A 405 -16.61 -20.80 -2.77
C PHE A 405 -15.49 -19.76 -2.73
N GLU A 406 -14.28 -20.25 -2.52
CA GLU A 406 -13.05 -19.52 -2.81
C GLU A 406 -12.27 -20.27 -3.87
N LEU A 407 -11.68 -19.54 -4.84
CA LEU A 407 -10.79 -20.11 -5.83
C LEU A 407 -9.35 -20.04 -5.34
N PHE A 408 -8.71 -21.18 -5.19
CA PHE A 408 -7.28 -21.26 -4.86
C PHE A 408 -6.46 -21.67 -6.08
N ILE A 409 -5.32 -21.00 -6.28
CA ILE A 409 -4.28 -21.36 -7.24
C ILE A 409 -2.93 -21.12 -6.58
N TYR A 410 -2.09 -22.14 -6.53
CA TYR A 410 -0.76 -22.10 -5.93
C TYR A 410 -0.77 -21.64 -4.46
N GLY A 411 -1.69 -22.21 -3.68
CA GLY A 411 -1.86 -21.86 -2.26
C GLY A 411 -2.25 -20.41 -2.01
N ARG A 412 -2.99 -19.81 -2.95
CA ARG A 412 -3.44 -18.41 -2.83
C ARG A 412 -4.88 -18.29 -3.26
N GLU A 413 -5.68 -17.64 -2.44
CA GLU A 413 -7.01 -17.21 -2.79
C GLU A 413 -6.95 -16.19 -3.94
N MET A 414 -7.64 -16.50 -5.05
CA MET A 414 -7.72 -15.67 -6.24
C MET A 414 -9.05 -14.95 -6.36
N ALA A 415 -10.12 -15.56 -5.85
CA ALA A 415 -11.47 -15.05 -5.89
C ALA A 415 -12.32 -15.65 -4.76
N ASN A 416 -13.33 -14.89 -4.32
CA ASN A 416 -14.32 -15.29 -3.33
C ASN A 416 -15.72 -14.97 -3.87
N ALA A 417 -16.62 -15.95 -3.83
CA ALA A 417 -17.94 -15.83 -4.43
C ALA A 417 -19.01 -16.60 -3.67
N TYR A 418 -20.24 -16.15 -3.81
CA TYR A 418 -21.37 -16.81 -3.18
C TYR A 418 -22.70 -16.52 -3.87
N SER A 419 -23.71 -17.34 -3.52
CA SER A 419 -25.11 -16.96 -3.72
C SER A 419 -25.47 -15.94 -2.67
N GLU A 420 -25.90 -14.75 -3.10
CA GLU A 420 -26.12 -13.61 -2.23
C GLU A 420 -27.29 -13.82 -1.28
N LEU A 421 -27.08 -13.52 0.01
CA LEU A 421 -28.18 -13.48 0.96
C LEU A 421 -29.10 -12.31 0.60
N ASN A 422 -30.34 -12.64 0.25
CA ASN A 422 -31.37 -11.68 -0.15
C ASN A 422 -32.61 -11.69 0.77
N ASP A 423 -32.54 -12.41 1.89
CA ASP A 423 -33.51 -12.38 2.96
C ASP A 423 -33.15 -11.29 3.97
N PRO A 424 -33.91 -10.18 4.07
CA PRO A 424 -33.58 -9.08 4.96
C PRO A 424 -33.68 -9.45 6.45
N ILE A 425 -34.47 -10.47 6.80
CA ILE A 425 -34.64 -10.91 8.19
C ILE A 425 -33.38 -11.69 8.61
N ASP A 426 -32.97 -12.69 7.82
CA ASP A 426 -31.73 -13.45 8.06
C ASP A 426 -30.52 -12.51 8.04
N GLN A 427 -30.47 -11.54 7.11
CA GLN A 427 -29.37 -10.58 7.04
C GLN A 427 -29.25 -9.71 8.30
N ARG A 428 -30.39 -9.24 8.85
CA ARG A 428 -30.39 -8.47 10.10
C ARG A 428 -29.88 -9.30 11.27
N GLU A 429 -30.28 -10.57 11.37
CA GLU A 429 -29.78 -11.50 12.40
C GLU A 429 -28.26 -11.68 12.28
N ARG A 430 -27.73 -11.80 11.05
CA ARG A 430 -26.29 -11.92 10.80
C ARG A 430 -25.52 -10.65 11.18
N PHE A 431 -26.04 -9.48 10.86
CA PHE A 431 -25.42 -8.22 11.26
C PHE A 431 -25.42 -8.06 12.78
N GLN A 432 -26.50 -8.45 13.46
CA GLN A 432 -26.54 -8.41 14.91
C GLN A 432 -25.48 -9.33 15.53
N ALA A 433 -25.27 -10.53 14.98
CA ALA A 433 -24.20 -11.42 15.42
C ALA A 433 -22.80 -10.82 15.19
N GLN A 434 -22.60 -10.09 14.09
CA GLN A 434 -21.35 -9.34 13.83
C GLN A 434 -21.13 -8.20 14.84
N GLU A 435 -22.17 -7.46 15.20
CA GLU A 435 -22.10 -6.42 16.25
C GLU A 435 -21.72 -7.01 17.62
N GLU A 436 -22.29 -8.19 17.94
CA GLU A 436 -21.94 -8.91 19.16
C GLU A 436 -20.46 -9.37 19.15
N ALA A 437 -19.97 -9.85 18.00
CA ALA A 437 -18.57 -10.22 17.81
C ALA A 437 -17.65 -8.99 17.95
N PHE A 438 -18.01 -7.84 17.36
CA PHE A 438 -17.30 -6.58 17.51
C PHE A 438 -17.22 -6.15 18.99
N ALA A 439 -18.34 -6.20 19.71
CA ALA A 439 -18.39 -5.89 21.14
C ALA A 439 -17.55 -6.86 21.99
N ALA A 440 -17.34 -8.10 21.50
CA ALA A 440 -16.48 -9.10 22.12
C ALA A 440 -15.00 -8.95 21.75
N GLY A 441 -14.63 -7.92 20.94
CA GLY A 441 -13.26 -7.60 20.59
C GLY A 441 -12.81 -8.03 19.20
N ASP A 442 -13.73 -8.40 18.32
CA ASP A 442 -13.44 -8.65 16.90
C ASP A 442 -13.46 -7.35 16.11
N GLU A 443 -12.32 -6.70 15.98
CA GLU A 443 -12.18 -5.40 15.27
C GLU A 443 -12.44 -5.50 13.75
N GLU A 444 -12.53 -6.70 13.19
CA GLU A 444 -12.80 -6.94 11.76
C GLU A 444 -14.28 -7.22 11.47
N ALA A 445 -15.11 -7.40 12.51
CA ALA A 445 -16.53 -7.62 12.36
C ALA A 445 -17.25 -6.39 11.79
N ASN A 446 -18.23 -6.64 10.91
CA ASN A 446 -18.96 -5.60 10.22
C ASN A 446 -20.02 -4.94 11.13
N HIS A 447 -20.20 -3.63 10.97
CA HIS A 447 -21.32 -2.91 11.56
C HIS A 447 -22.59 -3.05 10.72
N THR A 448 -23.75 -2.96 11.37
CA THR A 448 -25.06 -2.97 10.70
C THR A 448 -25.17 -1.80 9.71
N ASP A 449 -25.56 -2.11 8.47
CA ASP A 449 -25.88 -1.12 7.44
C ASP A 449 -27.41 -1.09 7.23
N GLU A 450 -28.08 -0.16 7.90
CA GLU A 450 -29.55 -0.03 7.83
C GLU A 450 -30.03 0.36 6.42
N ASP A 451 -29.25 1.13 5.65
CA ASP A 451 -29.62 1.48 4.28
C ASP A 451 -29.55 0.25 3.36
N PHE A 452 -28.56 -0.62 3.57
CA PHE A 452 -28.49 -1.89 2.85
C PHE A 452 -29.64 -2.83 3.23
N LEU A 453 -30.00 -2.92 4.51
CA LEU A 453 -31.18 -3.70 4.95
C LEU A 453 -32.46 -3.17 4.33
N ASN A 454 -32.68 -1.85 4.30
CA ASN A 454 -33.80 -1.22 3.62
C ASN A 454 -33.83 -1.56 2.12
N ALA A 455 -32.70 -1.60 1.45
CA ALA A 455 -32.60 -2.01 0.05
C ALA A 455 -33.05 -3.48 -0.12
N LEU A 456 -32.62 -4.39 0.76
CA LEU A 456 -33.06 -5.79 0.73
C LEU A 456 -34.56 -5.94 0.97
N GLU A 457 -35.16 -5.12 1.86
CA GLU A 457 -36.62 -5.09 2.12
C GLU A 457 -37.45 -4.63 0.90
N ILE A 458 -36.87 -3.78 0.03
CA ILE A 458 -37.46 -3.43 -1.27
C ILE A 458 -37.51 -4.64 -2.20
N GLY A 459 -36.55 -5.55 -2.08
CA GLY A 459 -36.47 -6.82 -2.79
C GLY A 459 -35.28 -6.93 -3.70
N MET A 460 -34.38 -7.86 -3.39
CA MET A 460 -33.26 -8.25 -4.23
C MET A 460 -33.53 -9.59 -4.90
N PRO A 461 -33.39 -9.72 -6.24
CA PRO A 461 -33.55 -11.00 -6.91
C PRO A 461 -32.49 -12.00 -6.46
N PRO A 462 -32.69 -13.33 -6.68
CA PRO A 462 -31.60 -14.29 -6.55
C PRO A 462 -30.40 -13.84 -7.36
N THR A 463 -29.24 -13.76 -6.72
CA THR A 463 -28.03 -13.13 -7.29
C THR A 463 -26.79 -13.94 -6.93
N GLY A 464 -25.90 -14.15 -7.89
CA GLY A 464 -24.55 -14.58 -7.63
C GLY A 464 -23.58 -13.40 -7.67
N GLY A 465 -22.66 -13.34 -6.72
CA GLY A 465 -21.63 -12.33 -6.64
C GLY A 465 -20.24 -12.93 -6.49
N ILE A 466 -19.22 -12.20 -6.93
CA ILE A 466 -17.82 -12.62 -6.83
C ILE A 466 -16.88 -11.43 -6.78
N GLY A 467 -15.86 -11.53 -5.91
CA GLY A 467 -14.74 -10.62 -5.83
C GLY A 467 -13.44 -11.26 -6.33
N TYR A 468 -12.68 -10.54 -7.14
CA TYR A 468 -11.37 -10.99 -7.67
C TYR A 468 -10.26 -10.06 -7.22
N GLY A 469 -9.21 -10.61 -6.63
CA GLY A 469 -7.96 -9.89 -6.41
C GLY A 469 -7.22 -9.65 -7.72
N ILE A 470 -7.40 -8.48 -8.35
CA ILE A 470 -6.78 -8.16 -9.65
C ILE A 470 -5.25 -8.20 -9.56
N ASP A 471 -4.67 -7.74 -8.46
CA ASP A 471 -3.23 -7.79 -8.28
C ASP A 471 -2.72 -9.24 -8.24
N ARG A 472 -3.42 -10.14 -7.54
CA ARG A 472 -3.09 -11.59 -7.51
C ARG A 472 -3.25 -12.24 -8.89
N LEU A 473 -4.30 -11.89 -9.64
CA LEU A 473 -4.48 -12.36 -11.02
C LEU A 473 -3.34 -11.89 -11.94
N VAL A 474 -2.90 -10.64 -11.80
CA VAL A 474 -1.75 -10.13 -12.53
C VAL A 474 -0.47 -10.85 -12.14
N MET A 475 -0.24 -11.10 -10.84
CA MET A 475 0.90 -11.90 -10.37
C MET A 475 0.94 -13.27 -11.05
N LEU A 476 -0.20 -13.96 -11.10
CA LEU A 476 -0.34 -15.27 -11.75
C LEU A 476 0.02 -15.20 -13.24
N LEU A 477 -0.60 -14.30 -14.01
CA LEU A 477 -0.45 -14.21 -15.47
C LEU A 477 0.90 -13.58 -15.92
N THR A 478 1.66 -12.98 -15.00
CA THR A 478 2.98 -12.40 -15.28
C THR A 478 4.13 -13.15 -14.62
N ASN A 479 3.83 -14.24 -13.92
CA ASN A 479 4.80 -14.98 -13.11
C ASN A 479 5.58 -14.08 -12.13
N SER A 480 4.86 -13.22 -11.42
CA SER A 480 5.43 -12.30 -10.44
C SER A 480 5.22 -12.84 -9.02
N PRO A 481 6.28 -13.07 -8.22
CA PRO A 481 6.16 -13.74 -6.93
C PRO A 481 5.56 -12.86 -5.82
N ALA A 482 5.72 -11.53 -5.90
CA ALA A 482 5.27 -10.60 -4.88
C ALA A 482 4.31 -9.53 -5.44
N ILE A 483 3.36 -9.08 -4.60
CA ILE A 483 2.39 -8.04 -4.99
C ILE A 483 3.09 -6.73 -5.38
N ARG A 484 4.23 -6.42 -4.77
CA ARG A 484 5.04 -5.23 -5.09
C ARG A 484 5.61 -5.26 -6.50
N ASP A 485 5.77 -6.43 -7.10
CA ASP A 485 6.26 -6.55 -8.49
C ASP A 485 5.22 -6.06 -9.50
N VAL A 486 3.93 -6.18 -9.15
CA VAL A 486 2.81 -5.80 -10.03
C VAL A 486 2.16 -4.46 -9.65
N LEU A 487 2.65 -3.77 -8.63
CA LEU A 487 2.28 -2.41 -8.26
C LEU A 487 3.37 -1.43 -8.71
N LEU A 488 2.96 -0.35 -9.42
CA LEU A 488 3.92 0.67 -9.88
C LEU A 488 4.61 1.35 -8.69
N PHE A 489 3.85 1.76 -7.71
CA PHE A 489 4.34 2.41 -6.49
C PHE A 489 3.73 1.72 -5.27
N PRO A 490 4.33 0.61 -4.81
CA PRO A 490 3.86 -0.10 -3.62
C PRO A 490 4.14 0.71 -2.36
N THR A 491 3.34 0.50 -1.33
CA THR A 491 3.59 1.07 -0.01
C THR A 491 4.89 0.49 0.57
N MET A 492 5.79 1.36 0.99
CA MET A 492 7.09 1.00 1.53
C MET A 492 7.29 1.64 2.90
N LYS A 493 7.94 0.93 3.83
CA LYS A 493 8.34 1.52 5.12
C LYS A 493 9.23 2.73 4.90
N SER A 494 9.05 3.79 5.72
CA SER A 494 9.90 4.98 5.69
C SER A 494 11.36 4.62 5.98
N LEU A 495 12.31 5.23 5.26
CA LEU A 495 13.74 5.05 5.50
C LEU A 495 14.22 5.80 6.75
N ASP A 496 13.49 6.82 7.18
CA ASP A 496 13.85 7.70 8.30
C ASP A 496 13.47 7.12 9.68
N LYS A 497 12.85 5.92 9.73
CA LYS A 497 12.62 5.21 11.00
C LYS A 497 13.75 4.20 11.24
N PRO A 498 14.42 4.22 12.42
CA PRO A 498 15.47 3.26 12.74
C PRO A 498 14.96 1.82 12.67
N ALA A 499 15.82 0.91 12.19
CA ALA A 499 15.51 -0.50 11.91
C ALA A 499 15.12 -1.36 13.14
N ASN A 500 15.01 -0.78 14.34
CA ASN A 500 14.70 -1.47 15.59
C ASN A 500 13.30 -1.17 16.15
N ALA A 501 12.40 -0.57 15.38
CA ALA A 501 10.99 -0.59 15.73
C ALA A 501 10.41 -1.95 15.32
N GLY A 502 10.60 -2.98 16.14
CA GLY A 502 9.86 -4.22 16.05
C GLY A 502 8.38 -3.91 16.27
N ASN A 503 7.53 -4.48 15.44
CA ASN A 503 6.05 -4.55 15.55
C ASN A 503 5.38 -3.46 16.42
N GLU A 504 5.70 -2.18 16.20
CA GLU A 504 4.85 -1.10 16.63
C GLU A 504 3.89 -0.81 15.48
N GLU A 505 2.63 -1.00 15.74
CA GLU A 505 1.52 -0.55 14.89
C GLU A 505 1.80 0.87 14.41
N ALA A 506 1.55 1.14 13.13
CA ALA A 506 1.79 2.43 12.51
C ALA A 506 1.00 3.51 13.27
N THR A 507 1.67 4.20 14.18
CA THR A 507 1.11 5.40 14.80
C THR A 507 1.08 6.47 13.72
N ASP A 508 -0.12 6.91 13.42
CA ASP A 508 -0.41 8.05 12.57
C ASP A 508 0.37 9.28 13.10
N SER A 509 1.32 9.80 12.33
CA SER A 509 2.19 10.90 12.73
C SER A 509 1.44 12.25 12.84
N ASN A 510 0.12 12.24 12.87
CA ASN A 510 -0.73 13.42 12.97
C ASN A 510 -1.77 13.37 14.09
N THR A 511 -1.79 12.33 14.91
CA THR A 511 -2.59 12.33 16.14
C THR A 511 -1.72 12.84 17.28
N GLY A 512 -2.10 14.01 17.83
CA GLY A 512 -1.51 14.51 19.06
C GLY A 512 -1.59 13.44 20.16
N PHE A 513 -0.59 13.39 20.99
CA PHE A 513 -0.36 12.78 22.30
C PHE A 513 -1.26 11.62 22.83
N PHE A 514 -2.25 11.15 22.09
CA PHE A 514 -3.12 10.05 22.50
C PHE A 514 -3.10 8.94 21.47
N THR A 515 -2.47 7.82 21.80
CA THR A 515 -2.76 6.50 21.20
C THR A 515 -3.85 5.83 22.05
N PRO A 516 -5.10 5.76 21.61
CA PRO A 516 -6.22 5.31 22.45
C PRO A 516 -6.17 3.85 22.89
N ASN A 517 -5.30 3.01 22.30
CA ASN A 517 -5.32 1.56 22.46
C ASN A 517 -3.97 0.92 22.83
N GLU A 518 -3.00 1.69 23.32
CA GLU A 518 -1.80 1.09 23.87
C GLU A 518 -2.15 0.42 25.20
N LYS A 519 -2.11 -0.91 25.27
CA LYS A 519 -2.19 -1.64 26.56
C LYS A 519 -0.91 -1.37 27.33
N ILE A 520 -0.87 -0.26 28.05
CA ILE A 520 0.23 0.07 28.94
C ILE A 520 0.08 -0.82 30.19
N ASP A 521 1.10 -1.59 30.52
CA ASP A 521 1.13 -2.39 31.73
C ASP A 521 1.49 -1.53 32.96
N PHE A 522 0.50 -1.20 33.73
CA PHE A 522 0.67 -0.49 35.02
C PHE A 522 0.86 -1.43 36.21
N SER A 523 1.11 -2.72 36.00
CA SER A 523 1.24 -3.70 37.10
C SER A 523 2.38 -3.37 38.06
N ASN A 524 3.40 -2.64 37.60
CA ASN A 524 4.56 -2.22 38.39
C ASN A 524 4.47 -0.79 38.95
N VAL A 525 3.36 -0.08 38.71
CA VAL A 525 3.15 1.30 39.16
C VAL A 525 2.43 1.32 40.50
N LYS A 526 2.86 2.19 41.41
CA LYS A 526 2.20 2.49 42.68
C LYS A 526 1.62 3.90 42.60
N ILE A 527 0.29 3.98 42.65
CA ILE A 527 -0.44 5.24 42.63
C ILE A 527 -0.66 5.71 44.06
N GLU A 528 -0.38 7.00 44.31
CA GLU A 528 -0.69 7.62 45.60
C GLU A 528 -2.20 7.63 45.88
N PRO A 529 -2.63 7.41 47.13
CA PRO A 529 -4.05 7.50 47.50
C PRO A 529 -4.63 8.86 47.25
N LEU A 530 -5.90 8.94 46.90
CA LEU A 530 -6.61 10.21 46.80
C LEU A 530 -6.67 10.90 48.19
N PHE A 531 -6.63 12.22 48.19
CA PHE A 531 -6.86 12.99 49.42
C PHE A 531 -8.30 12.81 49.91
N GLU A 532 -8.46 12.59 51.19
CA GLU A 532 -9.79 12.44 51.82
C GLU A 532 -10.48 13.81 52.03
N GLU A 533 -9.68 14.89 52.20
CA GLU A 533 -10.21 16.23 52.40
C GLU A 533 -10.62 16.87 51.08
N SER A 534 -11.84 17.41 51.03
CA SER A 534 -12.35 18.14 49.87
C SER A 534 -11.83 19.57 49.84
N VAL A 535 -11.42 20.03 48.65
CA VAL A 535 -11.13 21.46 48.39
C VAL A 535 -12.40 22.13 47.88
N ASP A 536 -12.80 23.24 48.51
CA ASP A 536 -13.94 24.00 48.03
C ASP A 536 -13.65 24.69 46.68
N PHE A 537 -14.71 24.92 45.91
CA PHE A 537 -14.58 25.50 44.57
C PHE A 537 -13.98 26.91 44.56
N GLU A 538 -14.24 27.70 45.61
CA GLU A 538 -13.70 29.07 45.74
C GLU A 538 -12.19 29.05 45.90
N THR A 539 -11.65 28.14 46.68
CA THR A 539 -10.22 27.92 46.84
C THR A 539 -9.57 27.42 45.57
N PHE A 540 -10.17 26.39 44.91
CA PHE A 540 -9.68 25.86 43.66
C PHE A 540 -9.67 26.90 42.53
N SER A 541 -10.73 27.70 42.41
CA SER A 541 -10.89 28.73 41.37
C SER A 541 -9.89 29.88 41.43
N LYS A 542 -9.15 30.01 42.54
CA LYS A 542 -8.05 30.97 42.68
C LYS A 542 -6.78 30.52 41.96
N SER A 543 -6.68 29.29 41.55
CA SER A 543 -5.56 28.75 40.77
C SER A 543 -5.73 29.07 39.27
N ASP A 544 -4.69 29.63 38.65
CA ASP A 544 -4.71 30.03 37.24
C ASP A 544 -3.86 29.04 36.42
N PHE A 545 -4.52 28.01 35.91
CA PHE A 545 -3.90 27.01 35.05
C PHE A 545 -3.95 27.47 33.57
N ARG A 546 -2.79 27.46 32.90
CA ARG A 546 -2.65 27.92 31.51
C ARG A 546 -1.87 26.93 30.67
N ALA A 547 -2.24 26.84 29.38
CA ALA A 547 -1.38 26.28 28.38
C ALA A 547 -0.21 27.23 28.11
N VAL A 548 1.02 26.75 28.16
CA VAL A 548 2.23 27.54 27.95
C VAL A 548 3.11 26.89 26.91
N LYS A 549 3.62 27.67 25.96
CA LYS A 549 4.46 27.12 24.88
C LYS A 549 5.94 27.30 25.19
N VAL A 550 6.72 26.25 25.07
CA VAL A 550 8.18 26.30 25.33
C VAL A 550 8.89 26.95 24.14
N LYS A 551 9.39 28.16 24.36
CA LYS A 551 10.25 28.89 23.39
C LYS A 551 11.69 28.45 23.47
N ASN A 552 12.19 28.20 24.69
CA ASN A 552 13.54 27.73 24.92
C ASN A 552 13.59 26.93 26.24
N CYS A 553 14.48 25.94 26.27
CA CYS A 553 14.76 25.16 27.48
C CYS A 553 16.28 24.96 27.56
N VAL A 554 16.86 25.16 28.74
CA VAL A 554 18.30 24.97 28.96
C VAL A 554 18.57 24.38 30.34
N ALA A 555 19.62 23.59 30.46
CA ALA A 555 20.08 23.08 31.75
C ALA A 555 20.63 24.22 32.63
N VAL A 556 20.25 24.23 33.89
CA VAL A 556 20.73 25.25 34.84
C VAL A 556 22.19 24.97 35.23
N PRO A 557 23.14 25.90 35.01
CA PRO A 557 24.54 25.68 35.37
C PRO A 557 24.72 25.30 36.86
N LYS A 558 25.53 24.26 37.10
CA LYS A 558 25.79 23.70 38.45
C LYS A 558 24.63 22.93 39.10
N SER A 559 23.52 22.73 38.42
CA SER A 559 22.45 21.82 38.84
C SER A 559 22.40 20.60 37.92
N LYS A 560 22.28 19.41 38.52
CA LYS A 560 22.06 18.17 37.74
C LYS A 560 20.57 17.88 37.52
N LYS A 561 19.68 18.63 38.23
CA LYS A 561 18.24 18.32 38.24
C LYS A 561 17.38 19.41 37.60
N LEU A 562 17.88 20.65 37.48
CA LEU A 562 17.06 21.76 37.07
C LEU A 562 17.19 22.09 35.59
N LEU A 563 16.02 22.20 34.92
CA LEU A 563 15.86 22.84 33.63
C LEU A 563 15.23 24.24 33.81
N GLN A 564 15.73 25.22 33.06
CA GLN A 564 15.16 26.55 32.95
C GLN A 564 14.35 26.65 31.65
N PHE A 565 13.08 26.94 31.79
CA PHE A 565 12.15 27.16 30.71
C PHE A 565 11.94 28.64 30.44
N THR A 566 11.94 29.02 29.16
CA THR A 566 11.43 30.30 28.66
C THR A 566 10.13 30.00 27.93
N LEU A 567 9.02 30.49 28.48
CA LEU A 567 7.68 30.09 28.08
C LEU A 567 6.90 31.30 27.55
N ASP A 568 6.10 31.06 26.48
CA ASP A 568 5.03 31.94 26.09
C ASP A 568 3.76 31.54 26.85
N ASP A 569 3.17 32.46 27.60
CA ASP A 569 1.94 32.29 28.35
C ASP A 569 0.78 33.15 27.79
N GLY A 570 0.94 33.69 26.59
CA GLY A 570 -0.05 34.54 25.91
C GLY A 570 -0.08 35.99 26.39
N THR A 571 0.75 36.37 27.37
CA THR A 571 0.79 37.75 27.89
C THR A 571 1.67 38.70 27.07
N GLY A 572 2.39 38.19 26.08
CA GLY A 572 3.36 38.94 25.27
C GLY A 572 4.70 39.15 25.94
N LYS A 573 4.91 38.62 27.15
CA LYS A 573 6.19 38.58 27.85
C LYS A 573 6.59 37.16 28.14
N ASP A 574 7.88 36.90 28.01
CA ASP A 574 8.40 35.54 28.29
C ASP A 574 8.37 35.27 29.80
N ARG A 575 7.82 34.12 30.17
CA ARG A 575 7.77 33.63 31.54
C ARG A 575 8.93 32.67 31.78
N THR A 576 9.63 32.83 32.90
CA THR A 576 10.66 31.88 33.32
C THR A 576 10.11 30.93 34.37
N ILE A 577 10.24 29.63 34.16
CA ILE A 577 9.95 28.58 35.15
C ILE A 577 11.16 27.64 35.25
N LEU A 578 11.53 27.31 36.49
CA LEU A 578 12.53 26.25 36.74
C LEU A 578 11.82 24.99 37.23
N SER A 579 12.20 23.83 36.65
CA SER A 579 11.66 22.56 37.04
C SER A 579 12.77 21.52 37.26
N GLY A 580 12.58 20.65 38.27
CA GLY A 580 13.56 19.62 38.67
C GLY A 580 13.49 18.35 37.85
N ILE A 581 13.40 18.44 36.55
CA ILE A 581 13.08 17.29 35.66
C ILE A 581 14.20 16.93 34.69
N HIS A 582 15.41 17.41 34.88
CA HIS A 582 16.56 17.13 34.00
C HIS A 582 17.02 15.65 34.05
N GLU A 583 16.56 14.89 35.04
CA GLU A 583 16.81 13.44 35.11
C GLU A 583 15.86 12.64 34.18
N PHE A 584 14.77 13.26 33.68
CA PHE A 584 13.71 12.62 32.91
C PHE A 584 13.60 13.17 31.47
N TYR A 585 14.06 14.39 31.20
CA TYR A 585 13.94 15.05 29.89
C TYR A 585 15.19 15.82 29.51
N GLU A 586 15.61 15.71 28.26
CA GLU A 586 16.63 16.57 27.68
C GLU A 586 16.00 17.90 27.19
N PRO A 587 16.70 19.03 27.30
CA PRO A 587 16.18 20.34 26.92
C PRO A 587 15.63 20.43 25.50
N GLU A 588 16.27 19.76 24.54
CA GLU A 588 15.95 19.78 23.11
C GLU A 588 14.60 19.13 22.81
N GLU A 589 14.19 18.14 23.60
CA GLU A 589 12.93 17.41 23.43
C GLU A 589 11.72 18.27 23.78
N LEU A 590 11.91 19.28 24.60
CA LEU A 590 10.84 20.11 25.17
C LEU A 590 10.59 21.39 24.37
N VAL A 591 11.54 21.88 23.59
CA VAL A 591 11.37 23.09 22.79
C VAL A 591 10.26 22.93 21.76
N GLY A 592 9.35 23.88 21.67
CA GLY A 592 8.20 23.90 20.78
C GLY A 592 6.98 23.12 21.28
N LYS A 593 7.06 22.42 22.41
CA LYS A 593 5.92 21.74 23.05
C LYS A 593 5.01 22.70 23.78
N THR A 594 3.74 22.34 23.95
CA THR A 594 2.76 23.06 24.75
C THR A 594 2.51 22.28 26.04
N LEU A 595 2.77 22.91 27.17
CA LEU A 595 2.68 22.32 28.51
C LEU A 595 1.58 23.00 29.32
N ILE A 596 1.20 22.40 30.46
CA ILE A 596 0.31 23.05 31.44
C ILE A 596 1.14 23.58 32.59
N ALA A 597 0.89 24.86 32.95
CA ALA A 597 1.50 25.51 34.10
C ALA A 597 0.45 26.21 34.98
N ILE A 598 0.70 26.23 36.28
CA ILE A 598 0.04 27.16 37.18
C ILE A 598 0.85 28.48 37.19
N THR A 599 0.21 29.57 36.79
CA THR A 599 0.87 30.82 36.42
C THR A 599 0.82 31.89 37.50
N ASN A 600 -0.06 31.76 38.49
CA ASN A 600 -0.27 32.73 39.56
C ASN A 600 0.36 32.37 40.91
N LEU A 601 1.37 31.52 40.90
CA LEU A 601 2.19 31.27 42.09
C LEU A 601 3.16 32.44 42.32
N PRO A 602 3.43 32.78 43.60
CA PRO A 602 4.42 33.82 43.91
C PRO A 602 5.81 33.41 43.38
N PRO A 603 6.58 34.38 42.82
CA PRO A 603 7.92 34.11 42.32
C PRO A 603 8.84 33.52 43.39
N ARG A 604 9.64 32.51 42.99
CA ARG A 604 10.59 31.83 43.87
C ARG A 604 11.99 31.83 43.26
N ALA A 605 12.96 32.33 44.01
CA ALA A 605 14.35 32.29 43.58
C ALA A 605 14.97 30.90 43.80
N MET A 606 15.50 30.30 42.74
CA MET A 606 16.23 29.02 42.75
C MET A 606 17.54 29.17 41.97
N MET A 607 18.67 28.86 42.59
CA MET A 607 20.02 29.01 42.01
C MET A 607 20.31 30.42 41.42
N GLY A 608 19.70 31.46 42.02
CA GLY A 608 19.86 32.86 41.56
C GLY A 608 18.96 33.26 40.40
N ILE A 609 18.07 32.37 39.93
CA ILE A 609 17.09 32.62 38.86
C ILE A 609 15.70 32.64 39.49
N GLU A 610 14.87 33.61 39.11
CA GLU A 610 13.50 33.73 39.60
C GLU A 610 12.55 32.85 38.76
N SER A 611 11.89 31.86 39.40
CA SER A 611 10.87 31.00 38.82
C SER A 611 9.48 31.56 39.09
N CYS A 612 8.71 31.82 38.03
CA CYS A 612 7.40 32.50 38.09
C CYS A 612 6.27 31.53 37.70
N GLY A 613 6.06 30.48 38.48
CA GLY A 613 5.04 29.46 38.26
C GLY A 613 5.59 28.03 38.43
N MET A 614 4.77 27.05 38.09
CA MET A 614 5.14 25.63 38.18
C MET A 614 4.55 24.88 36.99
N LEU A 615 5.33 24.02 36.34
CA LEU A 615 4.85 23.08 35.35
C LEU A 615 4.16 21.90 36.03
N LEU A 616 3.07 21.40 35.44
CA LEU A 616 2.38 20.24 35.95
C LEU A 616 2.98 18.95 35.37
N SER A 617 3.17 17.99 36.25
CA SER A 617 3.63 16.65 35.90
C SER A 617 2.89 15.58 36.71
N ALA A 618 2.70 14.43 36.13
CA ALA A 618 2.30 13.21 36.83
C ALA A 618 3.58 12.49 37.30
N VAL A 619 3.61 12.05 38.54
CA VAL A 619 4.73 11.30 39.13
C VAL A 619 4.22 9.96 39.63
N ASN A 620 4.88 8.88 39.29
CA ASN A 620 4.56 7.53 39.75
C ASN A 620 5.77 6.95 40.49
N GLU A 621 5.53 6.29 41.61
CA GLU A 621 6.54 5.43 42.24
C GLU A 621 6.54 4.05 41.58
N LEU A 622 7.72 3.50 41.29
CA LEU A 622 7.86 2.11 40.85
C LEU A 622 7.90 1.17 42.08
N LYS A 623 7.24 0.01 41.94
CA LYS A 623 7.29 -1.05 42.98
C LYS A 623 8.74 -1.55 43.07
N GLU A 624 9.12 -2.07 44.25
CA GLU A 624 10.46 -2.62 44.55
C GLU A 624 11.60 -1.60 44.70
N GLY A 625 11.30 -0.29 44.75
CA GLY A 625 12.32 0.75 44.99
C GLY A 625 13.20 1.10 43.81
N GLU A 626 12.73 0.82 42.61
CA GLU A 626 13.42 1.11 41.33
C GLU A 626 13.40 2.60 40.93
N GLY A 627 12.76 3.50 41.72
CA GLY A 627 12.77 4.94 41.47
C GLY A 627 11.38 5.53 41.23
N GLU A 628 11.36 6.72 40.63
CA GLU A 628 10.16 7.47 40.24
C GLU A 628 10.15 7.68 38.73
N GLU A 629 8.98 7.63 38.11
CA GLU A 629 8.74 8.08 36.74
C GLU A 629 8.00 9.42 36.78
N LEU A 630 8.41 10.36 35.92
CA LEU A 630 7.79 11.66 35.83
C LEU A 630 7.38 11.94 34.39
N HIS A 631 6.11 12.30 34.20
CA HIS A 631 5.54 12.66 32.91
C HIS A 631 5.02 14.11 32.97
N LEU A 632 5.58 15.01 32.15
CA LEU A 632 5.04 16.35 31.97
C LEU A 632 3.64 16.29 31.35
N ILE A 633 2.71 17.09 31.89
CA ILE A 633 1.38 17.21 31.28
C ILE A 633 1.50 18.10 30.04
N MET A 634 1.51 17.46 28.88
CA MET A 634 1.57 18.10 27.58
C MET A 634 0.17 18.14 26.96
N VAL A 635 -0.09 19.16 26.15
CA VAL A 635 -1.34 19.32 25.41
C VAL A 635 -1.03 19.57 23.94
N ASP A 636 -2.06 19.42 23.09
CA ASP A 636 -1.92 19.62 21.66
C ASP A 636 -1.38 21.01 21.32
N ASN A 637 -0.42 21.08 20.40
CA ASN A 637 0.19 22.32 19.95
C ASN A 637 -0.77 23.29 19.22
N HIS A 638 -1.98 22.84 18.86
CA HIS A 638 -3.07 23.70 18.37
C HIS A 638 -3.72 24.53 19.49
N ILE A 639 -3.52 24.16 20.75
CA ILE A 639 -3.99 24.99 21.89
C ILE A 639 -3.09 26.23 21.98
N PRO A 640 -3.65 27.44 21.88
CA PRO A 640 -2.83 28.64 21.88
C PRO A 640 -2.21 28.89 23.26
N ALA A 641 -1.00 29.46 23.28
CA ALA A 641 -0.36 29.91 24.49
C ALA A 641 -1.27 30.90 25.24
N GLY A 642 -1.41 30.74 26.56
CA GLY A 642 -2.29 31.52 27.40
C GLY A 642 -3.73 30.99 27.51
N ALA A 643 -4.10 29.94 26.80
CA ALA A 643 -5.42 29.33 26.95
C ALA A 643 -5.62 28.86 28.41
N LYS A 644 -6.74 29.27 29.02
CA LYS A 644 -7.07 28.94 30.41
C LYS A 644 -7.69 27.55 30.48
N LEU A 645 -7.28 26.77 31.47
CA LEU A 645 -7.89 25.49 31.81
C LEU A 645 -8.88 25.70 32.99
N TYR A 646 -10.02 24.99 32.87
CA TYR A 646 -11.10 25.07 33.85
C TYR A 646 -11.34 23.70 34.48
#